data_ab0e8d145afda68e725a5101605831bd
#
_entry.id   ab0e8d145afda68e725a5101605831bd
#
_cell.length_a   1.000
_cell.length_b   1.000
_cell.length_c   1.000
_cell.angle_alpha   90.00
_cell.angle_beta   90.00
_cell.angle_gamma   90.00
#
_symmetry.space_group_name_H-M   'P 1'
#
loop_
_entity.id
_entity.type
_entity.pdbx_description
1 polymer ?
#
loop_
_entity_poly.entity_id
_entity_poly.type
_entity_poly.pdbx_seq_one_letter_code
_entity_poly.pdbx_strand_id
1 'polypeptide(L)'
;DVCSSDLTRIFGSIIPVRHAYNLPQLGKAHNNRYVFSFINKVDDRIIGRSLQTEMDIQIVTKFNDINGIEENLRMESTGNSIIVDLPAQATFTEDLGRGKQIEMFINEAHAQKSSRSIETIIIAKQAEKEAIYDDINLKIERALDEATIYMNGKPVENTKADFETRIGQAMDDLIKRVYGKLEHITAAKGPNDLAKALRKEKPVLELDVENTENELALDDLKTYIQLVGQVSLRNVKDKFALAPYGFIDDDINWLVGKLFMDGKLTVSINGEIMSSVAINDKLMFDYITKKQYQDKLLLMVREAVSARLKGSVNEVADNYWGRSINGEDEEIYQTFSRLAKDKINDWNKYRAFGTDYPGSNVLTKAIKVFSSIISIKDINEFFQYVDRELDNLLDIYEQEGLPDVESFFNGNNGQKAIWDRSLKLTHEYANNAVYLQGDQEIAMIYEQIKSLRNNIRPFNNIKNLKPLNDQLDEKFSTRLTEDQNQVVKEIESYRLSGLSYLEESGLIDEQVNKFEFLQKVDSAKQAAIDAGSLNSVHAEGERAKIAKQNFEDRIDTVVRATVATKKVVDMTNEDQPKKVVVDPVPTVKTKIQKRRNAKQLAGIESSWTIKSTDDINDYLEKLRASLTAELEGTDVVHFEL
;
A
#
# COMPACT_ATOMS: atom_id res chain seq x y z
N ASP A 1 -1.87 -72.32 -6.82
CA ASP A 1 -2.20 -70.91 -6.44
C ASP A 1 -1.90 -70.53 -4.97
N VAL A 2 -1.48 -71.47 -4.16
CA VAL A 2 -1.13 -71.22 -2.75
C VAL A 2 0.19 -70.45 -2.59
N CYS A 3 1.09 -70.55 -3.56
CA CYS A 3 2.44 -69.97 -3.45
C CYS A 3 2.52 -68.45 -3.69
N SER A 4 1.67 -67.86 -4.50
CA SER A 4 1.90 -66.48 -4.96
C SER A 4 1.50 -65.41 -3.95
N SER A 5 0.45 -65.61 -3.12
CA SER A 5 0.07 -64.64 -2.09
C SER A 5 1.06 -64.67 -0.89
N ASP A 6 1.69 -65.82 -0.64
CA ASP A 6 2.68 -65.95 0.40
C ASP A 6 4.03 -65.37 -0.02
N LEU A 7 4.43 -65.54 -1.29
CA LEU A 7 5.60 -64.87 -1.87
C LEU A 7 5.47 -63.34 -1.83
N THR A 8 4.32 -62.81 -2.19
CA THR A 8 4.10 -61.35 -2.09
C THR A 8 4.23 -60.84 -0.65
N ARG A 9 3.80 -61.57 0.35
CA ARG A 9 3.94 -61.22 1.76
C ARG A 9 5.41 -61.21 2.23
N ILE A 10 6.17 -62.24 1.88
CA ILE A 10 7.54 -62.39 2.31
C ILE A 10 8.45 -61.37 1.62
N PHE A 11 8.40 -61.27 0.33
CA PHE A 11 9.20 -60.29 -0.42
C PHE A 11 8.82 -58.83 -0.11
N GLY A 12 7.58 -58.57 0.28
CA GLY A 12 7.10 -57.23 0.68
C GLY A 12 7.78 -56.68 1.95
N SER A 13 8.37 -57.56 2.78
CA SER A 13 9.17 -57.16 3.96
C SER A 13 10.66 -56.95 3.67
N ILE A 14 11.16 -57.46 2.55
CA ILE A 14 12.60 -57.47 2.22
C ILE A 14 12.95 -56.37 1.22
N ILE A 15 12.06 -56.07 0.25
CA ILE A 15 12.36 -55.13 -0.80
C ILE A 15 11.83 -53.73 -0.43
N PRO A 16 12.67 -52.68 -0.45
CA PRO A 16 12.24 -51.35 -0.10
C PRO A 16 11.24 -50.79 -1.14
N VAL A 17 10.13 -50.29 -0.64
CA VAL A 17 9.12 -49.56 -1.45
C VAL A 17 9.54 -48.13 -1.70
N ARG A 18 10.50 -47.62 -0.91
CA ARG A 18 11.02 -46.25 -1.02
C ARG A 18 12.53 -46.28 -0.93
N HIS A 19 13.15 -45.43 -1.74
CA HIS A 19 14.61 -45.30 -1.74
C HIS A 19 14.99 -43.83 -1.69
N ALA A 20 15.97 -43.52 -0.83
CA ALA A 20 16.50 -42.16 -0.69
C ALA A 20 17.65 -41.97 -1.68
N TYR A 21 17.47 -41.11 -2.63
CA TYR A 21 18.50 -40.75 -3.61
C TYR A 21 19.28 -39.53 -3.13
N ASN A 22 20.58 -39.65 -3.07
CA ASN A 22 21.43 -38.57 -2.60
C ASN A 22 22.15 -37.90 -3.76
N LEU A 23 21.83 -36.61 -4.00
CA LEU A 23 22.52 -35.81 -5.00
C LEU A 23 23.93 -35.45 -4.52
N PRO A 24 24.99 -35.88 -5.23
CA PRO A 24 26.37 -35.68 -4.78
C PRO A 24 26.74 -34.21 -4.53
N GLN A 25 26.23 -33.32 -5.35
CA GLN A 25 26.49 -31.87 -5.28
C GLN A 25 25.93 -31.22 -4.02
N LEU A 26 24.93 -31.80 -3.36
CA LEU A 26 24.31 -31.20 -2.16
C LEU A 26 25.04 -31.60 -0.86
N GLY A 27 25.92 -32.59 -0.92
CA GLY A 27 26.68 -33.07 0.24
C GLY A 27 25.83 -33.83 1.27
N LYS A 28 26.53 -34.42 2.28
CA LYS A 28 25.92 -35.32 3.27
C LYS A 28 24.84 -34.68 4.16
N ALA A 29 24.85 -33.37 4.32
CA ALA A 29 23.85 -32.65 5.13
C ALA A 29 22.43 -32.75 4.56
N HIS A 30 22.31 -33.11 3.28
CA HIS A 30 21.05 -33.22 2.57
C HIS A 30 20.69 -34.64 2.15
N ASN A 31 21.34 -35.65 2.78
CA ASN A 31 20.95 -37.03 2.61
C ASN A 31 19.48 -37.23 2.98
N ASN A 32 18.81 -38.16 2.27
CA ASN A 32 17.39 -38.48 2.42
C ASN A 32 16.42 -37.33 2.09
N ARG A 33 16.89 -36.27 1.41
CA ARG A 33 16.04 -35.15 0.96
C ARG A 33 15.08 -35.57 -0.18
N TYR A 34 15.59 -36.38 -1.09
CA TYR A 34 14.82 -36.89 -2.23
C TYR A 34 14.51 -38.36 -2.01
N VAL A 35 13.23 -38.68 -1.89
CA VAL A 35 12.77 -40.07 -1.65
C VAL A 35 11.81 -40.47 -2.73
N PHE A 36 12.17 -41.48 -3.49
CA PHE A 36 11.39 -42.03 -4.58
C PHE A 36 10.71 -43.33 -4.19
N SER A 37 9.55 -43.59 -4.79
CA SER A 37 8.78 -44.80 -4.56
C SER A 37 8.92 -45.74 -5.74
N PHE A 38 8.81 -47.03 -5.46
CA PHE A 38 8.87 -48.13 -6.45
C PHE A 38 7.62 -49.01 -6.33
N ILE A 39 7.13 -49.50 -7.43
CA ILE A 39 6.13 -50.58 -7.44
C ILE A 39 6.87 -51.91 -7.40
N ASN A 40 6.71 -52.64 -6.31
CA ASN A 40 7.34 -53.96 -6.19
C ASN A 40 6.42 -55.04 -6.76
N LYS A 41 6.96 -55.93 -7.56
CA LYS A 41 6.26 -57.07 -8.21
C LYS A 41 7.01 -58.37 -7.95
N VAL A 42 6.27 -59.46 -7.87
CA VAL A 42 6.81 -60.84 -7.88
C VAL A 42 6.05 -61.61 -8.97
N ASP A 43 6.72 -62.14 -9.94
CA ASP A 43 6.15 -62.86 -11.08
C ASP A 43 4.93 -62.09 -11.63
N ASP A 44 5.12 -60.80 -11.99
CA ASP A 44 4.16 -59.85 -12.53
C ASP A 44 3.03 -59.42 -11.58
N ARG A 45 3.01 -59.89 -10.34
CA ARG A 45 1.99 -59.50 -9.35
C ARG A 45 2.51 -58.41 -8.42
N ILE A 46 1.73 -57.33 -8.28
CA ILE A 46 2.07 -56.19 -7.44
C ILE A 46 2.06 -56.62 -5.95
N ILE A 47 3.15 -56.26 -5.23
CA ILE A 47 3.28 -56.41 -3.79
C ILE A 47 2.77 -55.13 -3.10
N GLY A 48 1.82 -55.26 -2.18
CA GLY A 48 1.32 -54.16 -1.39
C GLY A 48 0.35 -53.24 -2.15
N ARG A 49 0.43 -51.92 -1.89
CA ARG A 49 -0.45 -50.94 -2.53
C ARG A 49 0.17 -50.42 -3.83
N SER A 50 -0.64 -50.25 -4.86
CA SER A 50 -0.20 -49.57 -6.07
C SER A 50 0.14 -48.12 -5.73
N LEU A 51 1.36 -47.69 -6.07
CA LEU A 51 1.85 -46.33 -5.88
C LEU A 51 1.81 -45.59 -7.24
N GLN A 52 1.64 -44.29 -7.20
CA GLN A 52 1.76 -43.45 -8.40
C GLN A 52 3.24 -43.19 -8.69
N THR A 53 3.89 -44.14 -9.35
CA THR A 53 5.29 -44.05 -9.80
C THR A 53 5.45 -44.80 -11.10
N GLU A 54 6.41 -44.37 -11.90
CA GLU A 54 6.75 -45.01 -13.19
C GLU A 54 7.86 -46.05 -13.03
N MET A 55 8.43 -46.23 -11.82
CA MET A 55 9.53 -47.14 -11.56
C MET A 55 9.03 -48.38 -10.82
N ASP A 56 9.51 -49.56 -11.24
CA ASP A 56 9.18 -50.79 -10.57
C ASP A 56 10.41 -51.70 -10.36
N ILE A 57 10.26 -52.60 -9.41
CA ILE A 57 11.20 -53.70 -9.14
C ILE A 57 10.42 -54.98 -9.27
N GLN A 58 10.82 -55.82 -10.22
CA GLN A 58 10.21 -57.13 -10.47
C GLN A 58 11.16 -58.26 -10.06
N ILE A 59 10.70 -59.07 -9.13
CA ILE A 59 11.37 -60.32 -8.80
C ILE A 59 10.82 -61.37 -9.71
N VAL A 60 11.72 -62.10 -10.35
CA VAL A 60 11.44 -63.20 -11.25
C VAL A 60 11.85 -64.50 -10.56
N THR A 61 10.88 -65.34 -10.24
CA THR A 61 11.12 -66.66 -9.63
C THR A 61 11.01 -67.74 -10.72
N LYS A 62 11.34 -69.01 -10.34
CA LYS A 62 11.21 -70.17 -11.24
C LYS A 62 9.78 -70.37 -11.80
N PHE A 63 8.79 -69.65 -11.32
CA PHE A 63 7.40 -69.73 -11.82
C PHE A 63 7.11 -68.72 -12.90
N ASN A 64 8.03 -67.85 -13.23
CA ASN A 64 7.90 -66.90 -14.33
C ASN A 64 8.60 -67.47 -15.58
N ASP A 65 7.94 -67.38 -16.72
CA ASP A 65 8.42 -67.93 -17.97
C ASP A 65 9.74 -67.36 -18.48
N ILE A 66 10.13 -66.16 -18.00
CA ILE A 66 11.39 -65.50 -18.38
C ILE A 66 12.56 -65.81 -17.45
N ASN A 67 12.35 -66.56 -16.34
CA ASN A 67 13.41 -66.88 -15.39
C ASN A 67 14.59 -67.59 -16.06
N GLY A 68 15.81 -67.07 -15.83
CA GLY A 68 17.03 -67.59 -16.42
C GLY A 68 17.18 -67.40 -17.95
N ILE A 69 16.21 -66.75 -18.64
CA ILE A 69 16.31 -66.44 -20.08
C ILE A 69 16.88 -65.04 -20.23
N GLU A 70 18.18 -64.92 -20.34
CA GLU A 70 18.90 -63.63 -20.36
C GLU A 70 18.35 -62.61 -21.36
N GLU A 71 17.98 -63.05 -22.57
CA GLU A 71 17.48 -62.18 -23.62
C GLU A 71 16.16 -61.52 -23.21
N ASN A 72 15.22 -62.25 -22.63
CA ASN A 72 13.94 -61.73 -22.13
C ASN A 72 14.13 -60.82 -20.92
N LEU A 73 14.97 -61.20 -19.98
CA LEU A 73 15.29 -60.41 -18.77
C LEU A 73 15.93 -59.06 -19.15
N ARG A 74 16.83 -59.05 -20.14
CA ARG A 74 17.41 -57.82 -20.69
C ARG A 74 16.33 -56.95 -21.35
N MET A 75 15.43 -57.53 -22.13
CA MET A 75 14.38 -56.78 -22.81
C MET A 75 13.40 -56.15 -21.80
N GLU A 76 12.92 -56.90 -20.85
CA GLU A 76 12.02 -56.40 -19.78
C GLU A 76 12.66 -55.29 -18.94
N SER A 77 13.98 -55.33 -18.73
CA SER A 77 14.71 -54.32 -17.99
C SER A 77 15.00 -53.03 -18.76
N THR A 78 14.60 -52.91 -20.07
CA THR A 78 14.80 -51.70 -20.89
C THR A 78 13.88 -50.55 -20.51
N GLY A 79 12.75 -50.84 -19.87
CA GLY A 79 11.81 -49.83 -19.35
C GLY A 79 12.29 -49.18 -18.04
N ASN A 80 11.35 -48.65 -17.27
CA ASN A 80 11.65 -48.09 -15.95
C ASN A 80 11.59 -49.19 -14.86
N SER A 81 12.09 -50.39 -15.17
CA SER A 81 12.02 -51.60 -14.36
C SER A 81 13.42 -52.10 -13.97
N ILE A 82 13.56 -52.52 -12.74
CA ILE A 82 14.69 -53.32 -12.24
C ILE A 82 14.19 -54.77 -12.18
N ILE A 83 14.87 -55.67 -12.85
CA ILE A 83 14.52 -57.10 -12.85
C ILE A 83 15.51 -57.84 -11.95
N VAL A 84 15.00 -58.54 -10.97
CA VAL A 84 15.79 -59.39 -10.05
C VAL A 84 15.49 -60.86 -10.38
N ASP A 85 16.38 -61.51 -11.11
CA ASP A 85 16.25 -62.89 -11.53
C ASP A 85 16.83 -63.83 -10.47
N LEU A 86 15.98 -64.57 -9.76
CA LEU A 86 16.38 -65.52 -8.75
C LEU A 86 16.88 -66.82 -9.39
N PRO A 87 17.87 -67.52 -8.75
CA PRO A 87 18.34 -68.80 -9.21
C PRO A 87 17.20 -69.83 -9.30
N ALA A 88 17.08 -70.52 -10.45
CA ALA A 88 16.03 -71.53 -10.70
C ALA A 88 16.02 -72.67 -9.69
N GLN A 89 17.18 -72.98 -9.09
CA GLN A 89 17.38 -74.03 -8.06
C GLN A 89 17.00 -73.55 -6.64
N ALA A 90 16.49 -72.37 -6.43
CA ALA A 90 16.12 -71.91 -5.10
C ALA A 90 15.02 -72.81 -4.48
N THR A 91 15.31 -73.45 -3.35
CA THR A 91 14.44 -74.45 -2.74
C THR A 91 13.38 -73.94 -1.78
N PHE A 92 13.37 -72.65 -1.44
CA PHE A 92 12.44 -72.06 -0.47
C PHE A 92 10.94 -72.24 -0.87
N THR A 93 10.64 -72.50 -2.14
CA THR A 93 9.25 -72.65 -2.62
C THR A 93 8.63 -73.96 -2.17
N GLU A 94 9.43 -75.04 -1.97
CA GLU A 94 8.97 -76.31 -1.44
C GLU A 94 8.63 -76.22 0.06
N ASP A 95 9.50 -75.55 0.79
CA ASP A 95 9.32 -75.33 2.24
C ASP A 95 8.11 -74.37 2.49
N LEU A 96 7.86 -73.44 1.59
CA LEU A 96 6.68 -72.56 1.65
C LEU A 96 5.39 -73.41 1.54
N GLY A 97 5.34 -74.38 0.63
CA GLY A 97 4.21 -75.30 0.51
C GLY A 97 3.98 -76.09 1.81
N ARG A 98 5.06 -76.60 2.44
CA ARG A 98 4.99 -77.31 3.71
C ARG A 98 4.55 -76.42 4.89
N GLY A 99 5.08 -75.17 4.97
CA GLY A 99 4.67 -74.18 5.99
C GLY A 99 3.20 -73.90 5.91
N LYS A 100 2.66 -73.75 4.66
CA LYS A 100 1.23 -73.48 4.39
C LYS A 100 0.33 -74.64 4.77
N GLN A 101 0.75 -75.91 4.50
CA GLN A 101 0.00 -77.06 4.93
C GLN A 101 -0.11 -77.15 6.48
N ILE A 102 0.95 -76.77 7.17
CA ILE A 102 0.95 -76.74 8.64
C ILE A 102 0.01 -75.61 9.12
N GLU A 103 0.02 -74.42 8.48
CA GLU A 103 -0.85 -73.31 8.81
C GLU A 103 -2.32 -73.68 8.62
N MET A 104 -2.68 -74.34 7.51
CA MET A 104 -4.02 -74.82 7.27
C MET A 104 -4.47 -75.81 8.33
N PHE A 105 -3.63 -76.80 8.66
CA PHE A 105 -3.88 -77.76 9.77
C PHE A 105 -4.15 -77.04 11.10
N ILE A 106 -3.31 -76.07 11.49
CA ILE A 106 -3.51 -75.27 12.70
C ILE A 106 -4.84 -74.55 12.72
N ASN A 107 -5.19 -73.87 11.59
CA ASN A 107 -6.42 -73.12 11.46
C ASN A 107 -7.66 -74.03 11.53
N GLU A 108 -7.63 -75.18 10.88
CA GLU A 108 -8.72 -76.19 10.96
C GLU A 108 -8.86 -76.77 12.36
N ALA A 109 -7.74 -77.08 13.03
CA ALA A 109 -7.72 -77.63 14.39
C ALA A 109 -8.27 -76.56 15.39
N HIS A 110 -7.97 -75.32 15.24
CA HIS A 110 -8.55 -74.24 16.06
C HIS A 110 -10.09 -74.03 15.84
N ALA A 111 -10.57 -74.26 14.61
CA ALA A 111 -11.98 -74.16 14.29
C ALA A 111 -12.83 -75.30 14.90
N GLN A 112 -12.21 -76.44 15.16
CA GLN A 112 -12.85 -77.59 15.83
C GLN A 112 -12.53 -77.52 17.33
N LYS A 113 -13.54 -77.55 18.24
CA LYS A 113 -13.28 -77.61 19.70
C LYS A 113 -12.32 -78.74 20.08
N SER A 114 -11.09 -78.39 20.34
CA SER A 114 -9.98 -79.32 20.47
C SER A 114 -9.91 -79.99 21.85
N SER A 115 -9.54 -81.29 21.90
CA SER A 115 -9.17 -81.93 23.11
C SER A 115 -7.76 -81.48 23.54
N ARG A 116 -7.42 -81.64 24.84
CA ARG A 116 -6.09 -81.25 25.40
C ARG A 116 -4.90 -81.90 24.66
N SER A 117 -5.10 -83.05 24.06
CA SER A 117 -4.05 -83.74 23.22
C SER A 117 -3.86 -82.99 21.88
N ILE A 118 -4.92 -82.46 21.30
CA ILE A 118 -4.84 -81.66 20.05
C ILE A 118 -4.16 -80.31 20.30
N GLU A 119 -4.39 -79.70 21.47
CA GLU A 119 -3.71 -78.45 21.86
C GLU A 119 -2.17 -78.63 21.91
N THR A 120 -1.69 -79.74 22.45
CA THR A 120 -0.23 -80.05 22.48
C THR A 120 0.32 -80.20 21.06
N ILE A 121 -0.41 -80.86 20.16
CA ILE A 121 -0.03 -80.97 18.73
C ILE A 121 -0.01 -79.65 18.04
N ILE A 122 -1.01 -78.77 18.31
CA ILE A 122 -1.05 -77.43 17.75
C ILE A 122 0.18 -76.63 18.16
N ILE A 123 0.56 -76.63 19.44
CA ILE A 123 1.78 -75.95 19.94
C ILE A 123 3.03 -76.46 19.22
N ALA A 124 3.20 -77.80 19.12
CA ALA A 124 4.34 -78.39 18.40
C ALA A 124 4.35 -77.96 16.90
N LYS A 125 3.18 -77.92 16.24
CA LYS A 125 3.06 -77.52 14.86
C LYS A 125 3.27 -76.02 14.65
N GLN A 126 2.92 -75.18 15.62
CA GLN A 126 3.28 -73.77 15.59
C GLN A 126 4.77 -73.52 15.62
N ALA A 127 5.48 -74.25 16.54
CA ALA A 127 6.94 -74.17 16.58
C ALA A 127 7.62 -74.73 15.31
N GLU A 128 7.10 -75.83 14.72
CA GLU A 128 7.57 -76.35 13.43
C GLU A 128 7.32 -75.30 12.29
N LYS A 129 6.16 -74.64 12.29
CA LYS A 129 5.83 -73.57 11.31
C LYS A 129 6.82 -72.42 11.43
N GLU A 130 7.08 -71.90 12.64
CA GLU A 130 8.02 -70.80 12.86
C GLU A 130 9.44 -71.22 12.38
N ALA A 131 9.95 -72.39 12.70
CA ALA A 131 11.25 -72.86 12.24
C ALA A 131 11.33 -72.95 10.69
N ILE A 132 10.24 -73.40 10.03
CA ILE A 132 10.18 -73.46 8.56
C ILE A 132 10.20 -72.03 7.94
N TYR A 133 9.46 -71.12 8.52
CA TYR A 133 9.46 -69.73 7.98
C TYR A 133 10.80 -69.02 8.23
N ASP A 134 11.49 -69.30 9.34
CA ASP A 134 12.84 -68.81 9.57
C ASP A 134 13.82 -69.33 8.53
N ASP A 135 13.76 -70.66 8.22
CA ASP A 135 14.58 -71.26 7.18
C ASP A 135 14.26 -70.75 5.77
N ILE A 136 12.95 -70.48 5.45
CA ILE A 136 12.55 -69.86 4.23
C ILE A 136 13.17 -68.48 4.11
N ASN A 137 13.15 -67.65 5.15
CA ASN A 137 13.75 -66.29 5.11
C ASN A 137 15.25 -66.38 4.81
N LEU A 138 16.01 -67.27 5.47
CA LEU A 138 17.43 -67.51 5.19
C LEU A 138 17.70 -67.99 3.75
N LYS A 139 16.84 -68.86 3.21
CA LYS A 139 16.96 -69.33 1.81
C LYS A 139 16.62 -68.20 0.80
N ILE A 140 15.66 -67.31 1.10
CA ILE A 140 15.34 -66.16 0.26
C ILE A 140 16.48 -65.16 0.28
N GLU A 141 17.06 -64.85 1.46
CA GLU A 141 18.23 -63.96 1.55
C GLU A 141 19.38 -64.49 0.67
N ARG A 142 19.70 -65.77 0.76
CA ARG A 142 20.73 -66.41 -0.09
C ARG A 142 20.37 -66.34 -1.58
N ALA A 143 19.11 -66.60 -1.94
CA ALA A 143 18.65 -66.51 -3.33
C ALA A 143 18.73 -65.10 -3.89
N LEU A 144 18.47 -64.07 -3.06
CA LEU A 144 18.64 -62.67 -3.42
C LEU A 144 20.13 -62.31 -3.56
N ASP A 145 20.99 -62.78 -2.69
CA ASP A 145 22.45 -62.58 -2.79
C ASP A 145 23.04 -63.24 -4.04
N GLU A 146 22.47 -64.34 -4.50
CA GLU A 146 22.89 -65.07 -5.70
C GLU A 146 22.16 -64.53 -6.97
N ALA A 147 21.13 -63.70 -6.82
CA ALA A 147 20.33 -63.21 -7.91
C ALA A 147 21.11 -62.36 -8.91
N THR A 148 20.76 -62.43 -10.18
CA THR A 148 21.24 -61.48 -11.19
C THR A 148 20.26 -60.32 -11.31
N ILE A 149 20.77 -59.08 -11.14
CA ILE A 149 19.97 -57.86 -11.27
C ILE A 149 20.17 -57.27 -12.68
N TYR A 150 19.09 -57.07 -13.42
CA TYR A 150 19.12 -56.43 -14.74
C TYR A 150 18.48 -55.04 -14.69
N MET A 151 19.12 -54.08 -15.36
CA MET A 151 18.62 -52.75 -15.53
C MET A 151 19.10 -52.18 -16.86
N ASN A 152 18.21 -51.46 -17.58
CA ASN A 152 18.53 -50.85 -18.86
C ASN A 152 19.13 -51.83 -19.90
N GLY A 153 18.63 -53.07 -19.96
CA GLY A 153 19.08 -54.09 -20.86
C GLY A 153 20.43 -54.75 -20.50
N LYS A 154 20.98 -54.49 -19.32
CA LYS A 154 22.28 -54.99 -18.88
C LYS A 154 22.24 -55.55 -17.46
N PRO A 155 23.03 -56.56 -17.13
CA PRO A 155 23.22 -56.98 -15.77
C PRO A 155 24.03 -55.91 -15.00
N VAL A 156 23.69 -55.70 -13.74
CA VAL A 156 24.43 -54.80 -12.81
C VAL A 156 25.75 -55.45 -12.42
N GLU A 157 26.87 -54.75 -12.61
CA GLU A 157 28.24 -55.34 -12.57
C GLU A 157 28.70 -55.61 -11.16
N ASN A 158 28.29 -55.42 -10.10
CA ASN A 158 28.89 -55.65 -8.77
C ASN A 158 28.38 -56.91 -8.08
N THR A 159 28.73 -58.09 -8.60
CA THR A 159 28.25 -59.38 -8.11
C THR A 159 28.84 -59.83 -6.76
N LYS A 160 29.82 -59.11 -6.21
CA LYS A 160 30.47 -59.45 -4.91
C LYS A 160 29.87 -58.72 -3.70
N ALA A 161 29.00 -57.74 -3.93
CA ALA A 161 28.31 -57.04 -2.85
C ALA A 161 27.04 -57.82 -2.46
N ASP A 162 26.56 -57.60 -1.23
CA ASP A 162 25.26 -58.09 -0.77
C ASP A 162 24.09 -57.55 -1.63
N PHE A 163 22.96 -58.20 -1.55
CA PHE A 163 21.76 -57.80 -2.32
C PHE A 163 21.36 -56.37 -2.04
N GLU A 164 21.37 -55.92 -0.78
CA GLU A 164 20.94 -54.57 -0.39
C GLU A 164 21.81 -53.50 -1.08
N THR A 165 23.10 -53.66 -1.13
CA THR A 165 24.02 -52.76 -1.83
C THR A 165 23.78 -52.75 -3.34
N ARG A 166 23.57 -53.95 -3.96
CA ARG A 166 23.35 -54.06 -5.42
C ARG A 166 22.02 -53.47 -5.86
N ILE A 167 20.95 -53.75 -5.11
CA ILE A 167 19.63 -53.18 -5.44
C ILE A 167 19.59 -51.68 -5.19
N GLY A 168 20.28 -51.20 -4.13
CA GLY A 168 20.43 -49.78 -3.88
C GLY A 168 21.12 -49.04 -5.03
N GLN A 169 22.20 -49.58 -5.57
CA GLN A 169 22.90 -49.05 -6.74
C GLN A 169 21.99 -49.04 -7.98
N ALA A 170 21.26 -50.13 -8.22
CA ALA A 170 20.33 -50.21 -9.33
C ALA A 170 19.19 -49.19 -9.20
N MET A 171 18.68 -48.95 -7.98
CA MET A 171 17.69 -47.92 -7.70
C MET A 171 18.25 -46.53 -7.95
N ASP A 172 19.49 -46.24 -7.48
CA ASP A 172 20.14 -44.94 -7.74
C ASP A 172 20.31 -44.70 -9.24
N ASP A 173 20.79 -45.67 -9.99
CA ASP A 173 21.00 -45.58 -11.44
C ASP A 173 19.67 -45.43 -12.20
N LEU A 174 18.60 -46.10 -11.75
CA LEU A 174 17.28 -45.96 -12.33
C LEU A 174 16.69 -44.57 -12.07
N ILE A 175 16.80 -44.08 -10.83
CA ILE A 175 16.35 -42.74 -10.46
C ILE A 175 17.09 -41.69 -11.29
N LYS A 176 18.42 -41.78 -11.37
CA LYS A 176 19.23 -40.86 -12.18
C LYS A 176 18.79 -40.84 -13.66
N ARG A 177 18.42 -41.98 -14.20
CA ARG A 177 17.94 -42.09 -15.59
C ARG A 177 16.53 -41.50 -15.76
N VAL A 178 15.60 -41.84 -14.87
CA VAL A 178 14.19 -41.40 -14.95
C VAL A 178 14.08 -39.93 -14.60
N TYR A 179 14.80 -39.46 -13.61
CA TYR A 179 14.81 -38.10 -13.11
C TYR A 179 16.09 -37.35 -13.51
N GLY A 180 16.48 -37.45 -14.80
CA GLY A 180 17.74 -36.88 -15.29
C GLY A 180 17.89 -35.38 -15.13
N LYS A 181 16.79 -34.64 -14.93
CA LYS A 181 16.82 -33.21 -14.63
C LYS A 181 16.87 -32.85 -13.14
N LEU A 182 16.85 -33.87 -12.25
CA LEU A 182 17.00 -33.61 -10.82
C LEU A 182 18.35 -32.97 -10.50
N GLU A 183 19.39 -33.30 -11.27
CA GLU A 183 20.74 -32.71 -11.15
C GLU A 183 20.78 -31.19 -11.43
N HIS A 184 19.71 -30.58 -11.99
CA HIS A 184 19.57 -29.13 -12.14
C HIS A 184 19.44 -28.41 -10.79
N ILE A 185 19.11 -29.14 -9.71
CA ILE A 185 19.18 -28.64 -8.34
C ILE A 185 20.63 -28.72 -7.88
N THR A 186 21.33 -27.61 -7.88
CA THR A 186 22.74 -27.49 -7.46
C THR A 186 22.90 -27.04 -6.01
N ALA A 187 21.86 -26.45 -5.43
CA ALA A 187 21.81 -26.04 -4.03
C ALA A 187 20.44 -26.35 -3.42
N ALA A 188 20.46 -27.06 -2.28
CA ALA A 188 19.23 -27.36 -1.55
C ALA A 188 18.63 -26.11 -0.96
N LYS A 189 17.35 -25.89 -1.18
CA LYS A 189 16.61 -24.75 -0.65
C LYS A 189 15.49 -25.20 0.28
N GLY A 190 15.24 -24.42 1.34
CA GLY A 190 14.20 -24.69 2.30
C GLY A 190 13.33 -23.47 2.57
N PRO A 191 12.36 -23.57 3.50
CA PRO A 191 11.46 -22.46 3.85
C PRO A 191 12.20 -21.19 4.30
N ASN A 192 13.33 -21.34 5.01
CA ASN A 192 14.16 -20.20 5.44
C ASN A 192 14.82 -19.48 4.26
N ASP A 193 15.22 -20.22 3.23
CA ASP A 193 15.84 -19.64 2.03
C ASP A 193 14.82 -18.91 1.18
N LEU A 194 13.59 -19.45 1.08
CA LEU A 194 12.47 -18.74 0.49
C LEU A 194 12.17 -17.43 1.26
N ALA A 195 12.10 -17.48 2.59
CA ALA A 195 11.82 -16.30 3.40
C ALA A 195 12.90 -15.22 3.24
N LYS A 196 14.19 -15.60 3.09
CA LYS A 196 15.28 -14.67 2.78
C LYS A 196 15.14 -14.07 1.38
N ALA A 197 14.87 -14.92 0.39
CA ALA A 197 14.67 -14.45 -1.00
C ALA A 197 13.55 -13.42 -1.11
N LEU A 198 12.44 -13.59 -0.37
CA LEU A 198 11.30 -12.66 -0.40
C LEU A 198 11.57 -11.33 0.33
N ARG A 199 12.53 -11.24 1.26
CA ARG A 199 12.81 -10.04 2.06
C ARG A 199 13.65 -8.97 1.38
N LYS A 200 14.20 -9.22 0.19
CA LYS A 200 15.15 -8.27 -0.45
C LYS A 200 16.24 -7.76 0.51
N GLU A 201 16.82 -8.63 1.32
CA GLU A 201 18.07 -8.26 2.00
C GLU A 201 19.10 -7.99 0.91
N LYS A 202 19.47 -6.72 0.69
CA LYS A 202 20.58 -6.38 -0.18
C LYS A 202 21.80 -7.09 0.38
N PRO A 203 22.52 -7.89 -0.41
CA PRO A 203 23.78 -8.45 0.04
C PRO A 203 24.68 -7.28 0.44
N VAL A 204 25.06 -7.26 1.71
CA VAL A 204 26.10 -6.35 2.19
C VAL A 204 27.38 -6.79 1.51
N LEU A 205 27.79 -6.05 0.47
CA LEU A 205 29.11 -6.19 -0.18
C LEU A 205 29.58 -7.63 -0.39
N GLU A 206 28.84 -8.44 -1.12
CA GLU A 206 29.44 -9.57 -1.83
C GLU A 206 29.71 -9.07 -3.24
N LEU A 207 31.01 -9.08 -3.60
CA LEU A 207 31.51 -8.96 -4.97
C LEU A 207 30.57 -9.75 -5.90
N ASP A 208 30.23 -9.22 -7.06
CA ASP A 208 29.44 -9.82 -8.13
C ASP A 208 29.92 -11.25 -8.49
N VAL A 209 29.66 -12.21 -7.61
CA VAL A 209 29.59 -13.61 -7.98
C VAL A 209 28.14 -13.81 -8.39
N GLU A 210 27.90 -13.86 -9.70
CA GLU A 210 26.64 -14.31 -10.26
C GLU A 210 26.18 -15.53 -9.46
N ASN A 211 25.06 -15.41 -8.78
CA ASN A 211 24.52 -16.49 -7.97
C ASN A 211 23.94 -17.55 -8.92
N THR A 212 24.79 -18.44 -9.39
CA THR A 212 24.48 -19.49 -10.38
C THR A 212 23.76 -20.69 -9.77
N GLU A 213 23.36 -20.62 -8.50
CA GLU A 213 22.64 -21.71 -7.84
C GLU A 213 21.29 -22.01 -8.50
N ASN A 214 21.08 -23.26 -8.86
CA ASN A 214 19.84 -23.77 -9.47
C ASN A 214 19.45 -23.07 -10.81
N GLU A 215 20.40 -22.53 -11.54
CA GLU A 215 20.14 -21.75 -12.75
C GLU A 215 19.39 -22.56 -13.82
N LEU A 216 19.80 -23.80 -14.05
CA LEU A 216 19.11 -24.70 -14.99
C LEU A 216 17.68 -25.04 -14.53
N ALA A 217 17.47 -25.20 -13.22
CA ALA A 217 16.15 -25.45 -12.68
C ALA A 217 15.24 -24.21 -12.79
N LEU A 218 15.79 -22.99 -12.58
CA LEU A 218 15.08 -21.74 -12.80
C LEU A 218 14.67 -21.56 -14.26
N ASP A 219 15.56 -21.91 -15.20
CA ASP A 219 15.29 -21.80 -16.63
C ASP A 219 14.25 -22.84 -17.10
N ASP A 220 14.35 -24.09 -16.64
CA ASP A 220 13.35 -25.12 -16.91
C ASP A 220 11.94 -24.69 -16.44
N LEU A 221 11.84 -24.17 -15.22
CA LEU A 221 10.57 -23.73 -14.65
C LEU A 221 10.00 -22.53 -15.42
N LYS A 222 10.84 -21.53 -15.72
CA LYS A 222 10.47 -20.39 -16.54
C LYS A 222 9.99 -20.80 -17.92
N THR A 223 10.74 -21.67 -18.61
CA THR A 223 10.40 -22.18 -19.95
C THR A 223 9.07 -22.93 -19.94
N TYR A 224 8.81 -23.79 -18.94
CA TYR A 224 7.53 -24.46 -18.81
C TYR A 224 6.37 -23.46 -18.65
N ILE A 225 6.50 -22.49 -17.73
CA ILE A 225 5.46 -21.48 -17.55
C ILE A 225 5.25 -20.67 -18.83
N GLN A 226 6.30 -20.34 -19.56
CA GLN A 226 6.23 -19.60 -20.82
C GLN A 226 5.46 -20.39 -21.90
N LEU A 227 5.69 -21.69 -22.00
CA LEU A 227 5.01 -22.56 -22.96
C LEU A 227 3.52 -22.74 -22.66
N VAL A 228 3.16 -22.82 -21.38
CA VAL A 228 1.76 -23.00 -20.95
C VAL A 228 1.01 -21.67 -20.92
N GLY A 229 1.71 -20.54 -20.77
CA GLY A 229 1.16 -19.20 -20.57
C GLY A 229 0.84 -18.93 -19.11
N GLN A 230 -0.43 -19.00 -18.70
CA GLN A 230 -0.82 -18.84 -17.30
C GLN A 230 -1.06 -20.21 -16.65
N VAL A 231 -0.41 -20.46 -15.51
CA VAL A 231 -0.47 -21.77 -14.83
C VAL A 231 -0.57 -21.59 -13.31
N SER A 232 -1.33 -22.50 -12.64
CA SER A 232 -1.40 -22.50 -11.17
C SER A 232 -0.14 -23.08 -10.55
N LEU A 233 0.20 -22.62 -9.32
CA LEU A 233 1.32 -23.17 -8.57
C LEU A 233 1.18 -24.69 -8.35
N ARG A 234 -0.06 -25.20 -8.15
CA ARG A 234 -0.32 -26.65 -8.05
C ARG A 234 0.16 -27.38 -9.30
N ASN A 235 -0.25 -26.94 -10.48
CA ASN A 235 0.13 -27.58 -11.74
C ASN A 235 1.65 -27.55 -11.97
N VAL A 236 2.31 -26.47 -11.55
CA VAL A 236 3.78 -26.40 -11.57
C VAL A 236 4.39 -27.45 -10.64
N LYS A 237 3.91 -27.56 -9.40
CA LYS A 237 4.39 -28.59 -8.45
C LYS A 237 4.15 -29.99 -8.98
N ASP A 238 2.96 -30.27 -9.44
CA ASP A 238 2.62 -31.60 -9.98
C ASP A 238 3.51 -31.95 -11.18
N LYS A 239 3.80 -30.99 -12.07
CA LYS A 239 4.69 -31.18 -13.22
C LYS A 239 6.13 -31.45 -12.81
N PHE A 240 6.68 -30.64 -11.90
CA PHE A 240 8.10 -30.73 -11.52
C PHE A 240 8.39 -31.79 -10.47
N ALA A 241 7.38 -32.33 -9.79
CA ALA A 241 7.52 -33.53 -8.97
C ALA A 241 7.64 -34.82 -9.79
N LEU A 242 7.17 -34.84 -11.03
CA LEU A 242 7.22 -36.00 -11.93
C LEU A 242 8.51 -36.03 -12.76
N ALA A 243 8.74 -37.18 -13.43
CA ALA A 243 9.83 -37.31 -14.40
C ALA A 243 9.72 -36.23 -15.50
N PRO A 244 10.83 -35.68 -15.98
CA PRO A 244 12.23 -35.99 -15.64
C PRO A 244 12.83 -35.18 -14.48
N TYR A 245 12.05 -34.42 -13.69
CA TYR A 245 12.53 -33.46 -12.71
C TYR A 245 12.69 -34.07 -11.30
N GLY A 246 11.61 -34.51 -10.67
CA GLY A 246 11.64 -35.07 -9.31
C GLY A 246 11.91 -34.03 -8.21
N PHE A 247 11.64 -32.74 -8.46
CA PHE A 247 11.84 -31.66 -7.50
C PHE A 247 10.85 -31.78 -6.34
N ILE A 248 11.28 -31.43 -5.15
CA ILE A 248 10.40 -31.39 -3.99
C ILE A 248 9.74 -30.01 -3.83
N ASP A 249 8.67 -29.95 -3.06
CA ASP A 249 7.89 -28.72 -2.82
C ASP A 249 8.75 -27.52 -2.40
N ASP A 250 9.74 -27.72 -1.54
CA ASP A 250 10.60 -26.66 -1.03
C ASP A 250 11.48 -26.05 -2.12
N ASP A 251 12.04 -26.89 -3.01
CA ASP A 251 12.83 -26.42 -4.14
C ASP A 251 11.96 -25.61 -5.10
N ILE A 252 10.78 -26.13 -5.46
CA ILE A 252 9.83 -25.44 -6.36
C ILE A 252 9.36 -24.11 -5.75
N ASN A 253 9.05 -24.09 -4.46
CA ASN A 253 8.66 -22.88 -3.76
C ASN A 253 9.73 -21.80 -3.86
N TRP A 254 11.00 -22.18 -3.64
CA TRP A 254 12.11 -21.24 -3.73
C TRP A 254 12.33 -20.76 -5.17
N LEU A 255 12.28 -21.67 -6.16
CA LEU A 255 12.43 -21.32 -7.57
C LEU A 255 11.36 -20.30 -8.01
N VAL A 256 10.10 -20.53 -7.63
CA VAL A 256 9.00 -19.58 -7.92
C VAL A 256 9.22 -18.25 -7.21
N GLY A 257 9.57 -18.27 -5.93
CA GLY A 257 9.85 -17.06 -5.16
C GLY A 257 11.01 -16.25 -5.74
N LYS A 258 12.09 -16.93 -6.14
CA LYS A 258 13.27 -16.31 -6.77
C LYS A 258 12.92 -15.66 -8.12
N LEU A 259 12.27 -16.39 -9.02
CA LEU A 259 11.86 -15.86 -10.32
C LEU A 259 10.88 -14.67 -10.18
N PHE A 260 10.00 -14.70 -9.18
CA PHE A 260 9.11 -13.59 -8.89
C PHE A 260 9.89 -12.36 -8.38
N MET A 261 10.80 -12.54 -7.44
CA MET A 261 11.60 -11.43 -6.89
C MET A 261 12.60 -10.87 -7.90
N ASP A 262 13.09 -11.69 -8.83
CA ASP A 262 13.94 -11.27 -9.96
C ASP A 262 13.13 -10.58 -11.08
N GLY A 263 11.82 -10.40 -10.89
CA GLY A 263 10.96 -9.76 -11.88
C GLY A 263 10.73 -10.58 -13.16
N LYS A 264 11.03 -11.89 -13.15
CA LYS A 264 10.87 -12.80 -14.30
C LYS A 264 9.49 -13.45 -14.38
N LEU A 265 8.71 -13.40 -13.27
CA LEU A 265 7.32 -13.86 -13.21
C LEU A 265 6.38 -12.75 -12.76
N THR A 266 5.21 -12.72 -13.39
CA THR A 266 4.01 -12.07 -12.87
C THR A 266 3.22 -13.11 -12.07
N VAL A 267 2.87 -12.76 -10.84
CA VAL A 267 2.11 -13.62 -9.93
C VAL A 267 0.78 -12.95 -9.62
N SER A 268 -0.32 -13.69 -9.74
CA SER A 268 -1.64 -13.17 -9.39
C SER A 268 -2.41 -14.15 -8.49
N ILE A 269 -3.25 -13.61 -7.62
CA ILE A 269 -4.14 -14.39 -6.76
C ILE A 269 -5.53 -13.75 -6.75
N ASN A 270 -6.58 -14.55 -6.99
CA ASN A 270 -7.96 -14.08 -7.10
C ASN A 270 -8.14 -12.91 -8.10
N GLY A 271 -7.34 -12.85 -9.15
CA GLY A 271 -7.36 -11.78 -10.16
C GLY A 271 -6.57 -10.52 -9.80
N GLU A 272 -5.97 -10.46 -8.61
CA GLU A 272 -5.09 -9.36 -8.20
C GLU A 272 -3.63 -9.69 -8.52
N ILE A 273 -2.95 -8.80 -9.27
CA ILE A 273 -1.53 -8.93 -9.59
C ILE A 273 -0.71 -8.50 -8.38
N MET A 274 0.22 -9.37 -7.98
CA MET A 274 1.13 -9.12 -6.87
C MET A 274 2.35 -8.34 -7.36
N SER A 275 2.65 -7.23 -6.69
CA SER A 275 3.88 -6.47 -6.97
C SER A 275 5.04 -7.00 -6.16
N SER A 276 6.16 -7.30 -6.80
CA SER A 276 7.42 -7.65 -6.11
C SER A 276 8.02 -6.46 -5.34
N VAL A 277 7.58 -5.24 -5.63
CA VAL A 277 8.04 -3.99 -5.00
C VAL A 277 7.32 -3.69 -3.70
N ALA A 278 5.99 -3.80 -3.71
CA ALA A 278 5.10 -3.45 -2.60
C ALA A 278 4.62 -4.68 -1.83
N ILE A 279 5.43 -5.76 -1.87
CA ILE A 279 5.03 -7.04 -1.32
C ILE A 279 5.08 -7.07 0.20
N ASN A 280 4.09 -7.76 0.79
CA ASN A 280 4.18 -8.25 2.16
C ASN A 280 4.82 -9.65 2.11
N ASP A 281 6.09 -9.74 2.52
CA ASP A 281 6.91 -10.98 2.46
C ASP A 281 6.22 -12.15 3.15
N LYS A 282 5.58 -11.93 4.31
CA LYS A 282 4.87 -12.99 5.05
C LYS A 282 3.66 -13.50 4.29
N LEU A 283 2.91 -12.60 3.67
CA LEU A 283 1.73 -12.96 2.89
C LEU A 283 2.11 -13.75 1.65
N MET A 284 3.17 -13.34 0.94
CA MET A 284 3.67 -14.07 -0.22
C MET A 284 4.25 -15.43 0.14
N PHE A 285 4.98 -15.52 1.25
CA PHE A 285 5.44 -16.79 1.79
C PHE A 285 4.26 -17.74 2.04
N ASP A 286 3.19 -17.23 2.65
CA ASP A 286 1.98 -18.01 2.89
C ASP A 286 1.30 -18.45 1.59
N TYR A 287 1.24 -17.59 0.59
CA TYR A 287 0.64 -17.90 -0.73
C TYR A 287 1.42 -19.00 -1.46
N ILE A 288 2.75 -19.00 -1.39
CA ILE A 288 3.59 -20.01 -2.03
C ILE A 288 3.56 -21.35 -1.26
N THR A 289 3.56 -21.32 0.08
CA THR A 289 3.77 -22.53 0.88
C THR A 289 2.49 -23.25 1.28
N LYS A 290 1.39 -22.52 1.55
CA LYS A 290 0.15 -23.11 2.06
C LYS A 290 -0.70 -23.73 0.95
N LYS A 291 -1.10 -24.98 1.14
CA LYS A 291 -1.88 -25.78 0.16
C LYS A 291 -3.15 -25.09 -0.35
N GLN A 292 -3.84 -24.35 0.52
CA GLN A 292 -5.11 -23.68 0.18
C GLN A 292 -5.00 -22.59 -0.91
N TYR A 293 -3.78 -22.12 -1.18
CA TYR A 293 -3.52 -21.08 -2.19
C TYR A 293 -2.94 -21.62 -3.50
N GLN A 294 -2.47 -22.87 -3.53
CA GLN A 294 -1.75 -23.44 -4.68
C GLN A 294 -2.57 -23.43 -5.98
N ASP A 295 -3.88 -23.64 -5.89
CA ASP A 295 -4.78 -23.59 -7.07
C ASP A 295 -5.12 -22.16 -7.50
N LYS A 296 -5.03 -21.20 -6.58
CA LYS A 296 -5.42 -19.81 -6.79
C LYS A 296 -4.26 -18.90 -7.18
N LEU A 297 -3.03 -19.32 -6.83
CA LEU A 297 -1.82 -18.60 -7.18
C LEU A 297 -1.45 -18.91 -8.63
N LEU A 298 -1.66 -17.95 -9.51
CA LEU A 298 -1.40 -18.07 -10.92
C LEU A 298 -0.07 -17.41 -11.27
N LEU A 299 0.72 -18.10 -12.07
CA LEU A 299 2.06 -17.73 -12.51
C LEU A 299 2.06 -17.52 -14.02
N MET A 300 2.71 -16.46 -14.47
CA MET A 300 2.91 -16.14 -15.88
C MET A 300 4.33 -15.56 -16.05
N VAL A 301 5.01 -15.89 -17.13
CA VAL A 301 6.32 -15.28 -17.42
C VAL A 301 6.12 -13.82 -17.79
N ARG A 302 6.91 -12.96 -17.18
CA ARG A 302 6.95 -11.55 -17.53
C ARG A 302 7.83 -11.40 -18.77
N GLU A 303 7.28 -10.78 -19.81
CA GLU A 303 8.07 -10.39 -20.97
C GLU A 303 9.04 -9.28 -20.59
N ALA A 304 10.27 -9.36 -21.08
CA ALA A 304 11.27 -8.31 -20.88
C ALA A 304 10.80 -7.01 -21.53
N VAL A 305 10.97 -5.91 -20.82
CA VAL A 305 10.60 -4.59 -21.34
C VAL A 305 11.52 -4.23 -22.50
N SER A 306 10.93 -3.81 -23.63
CA SER A 306 11.70 -3.44 -24.82
C SER A 306 12.57 -2.19 -24.56
N ALA A 307 13.70 -2.09 -25.27
CA ALA A 307 14.60 -0.93 -25.18
C ALA A 307 13.87 0.40 -25.51
N ARG A 308 12.88 0.37 -26.39
CA ARG A 308 12.05 1.53 -26.73
C ARG A 308 11.28 2.05 -25.51
N LEU A 309 10.60 1.16 -24.81
CA LEU A 309 9.82 1.53 -23.61
C LEU A 309 10.72 2.05 -22.48
N LYS A 310 11.91 1.47 -22.31
CA LYS A 310 12.93 2.00 -21.38
C LYS A 310 13.42 3.39 -21.83
N GLY A 311 13.54 3.61 -23.14
CA GLY A 311 13.86 4.91 -23.71
C GLY A 311 12.86 5.99 -23.34
N SER A 312 11.55 5.70 -23.46
CA SER A 312 10.48 6.63 -23.09
C SER A 312 10.54 7.02 -21.60
N VAL A 313 10.79 6.05 -20.72
CA VAL A 313 10.96 6.32 -19.28
C VAL A 313 12.20 7.20 -19.02
N ASN A 314 13.29 6.95 -19.73
CA ASN A 314 14.52 7.75 -19.59
C ASN A 314 14.34 9.17 -20.12
N GLU A 315 13.59 9.35 -21.19
CA GLU A 315 13.29 10.68 -21.73
C GLU A 315 12.50 11.53 -20.73
N VAL A 316 11.50 10.94 -20.06
CA VAL A 316 10.81 11.59 -18.94
C VAL A 316 11.78 11.87 -17.79
N ALA A 317 12.64 10.91 -17.45
CA ALA A 317 13.59 11.05 -16.35
C ALA A 317 14.62 12.16 -16.59
N ASP A 318 15.15 12.27 -17.81
CA ASP A 318 16.09 13.31 -18.20
C ASP A 318 15.45 14.70 -18.10
N ASN A 319 14.21 14.87 -18.55
CA ASN A 319 13.49 16.14 -18.47
C ASN A 319 13.20 16.51 -17.00
N TYR A 320 12.56 15.63 -16.25
CA TYR A 320 12.03 15.97 -14.93
C TYR A 320 13.07 15.95 -13.80
N TRP A 321 14.17 15.18 -13.95
CA TRP A 321 15.21 15.03 -12.92
C TRP A 321 16.64 15.27 -13.44
N GLY A 322 16.82 15.53 -14.73
CA GLY A 322 18.12 15.81 -15.34
C GLY A 322 19.06 14.60 -15.33
N ARG A 323 18.55 13.38 -15.32
CA ARG A 323 19.33 12.14 -15.29
C ARG A 323 18.57 10.94 -15.82
N SER A 324 19.25 10.05 -16.53
CA SER A 324 18.73 8.76 -16.92
C SER A 324 18.64 7.79 -15.72
N ILE A 325 17.65 6.87 -15.77
CA ILE A 325 17.45 5.80 -14.78
C ILE A 325 17.85 4.49 -15.46
N ASN A 326 18.99 3.93 -15.06
CA ASN A 326 19.53 2.69 -15.60
C ASN A 326 19.34 1.54 -14.60
N GLY A 327 19.30 0.31 -15.10
CA GLY A 327 19.19 -0.92 -14.31
C GLY A 327 18.20 -1.91 -14.89
N GLU A 328 17.87 -2.92 -14.09
CA GLU A 328 16.80 -3.88 -14.40
C GLU A 328 15.43 -3.19 -14.34
N ASP A 329 14.44 -3.77 -15.03
CA ASP A 329 13.09 -3.20 -15.15
C ASP A 329 12.47 -2.82 -13.80
N GLU A 330 12.69 -3.64 -12.80
CA GLU A 330 12.25 -3.43 -11.42
C GLU A 330 12.92 -2.22 -10.76
N GLU A 331 14.23 -2.06 -10.93
CA GLU A 331 15.01 -0.96 -10.38
C GLU A 331 14.62 0.37 -11.02
N ILE A 332 14.38 0.36 -12.33
CA ILE A 332 13.89 1.53 -13.07
C ILE A 332 12.53 1.96 -12.51
N TYR A 333 11.60 1.01 -12.39
CA TYR A 333 10.27 1.27 -11.84
C TYR A 333 10.32 1.83 -10.41
N GLN A 334 11.12 1.23 -9.52
CA GLN A 334 11.26 1.69 -8.12
C GLN A 334 11.84 3.10 -8.05
N THR A 335 12.91 3.35 -8.81
CA THR A 335 13.60 4.64 -8.82
C THR A 335 12.68 5.73 -9.34
N PHE A 336 12.01 5.48 -10.47
CA PHE A 336 11.04 6.40 -11.05
C PHE A 336 9.89 6.69 -10.06
N SER A 337 9.29 5.65 -9.48
CA SER A 337 8.17 5.78 -8.55
C SER A 337 8.54 6.59 -7.30
N ARG A 338 9.74 6.42 -6.77
CA ARG A 338 10.25 7.21 -5.64
C ARG A 338 10.41 8.68 -6.02
N LEU A 339 11.09 8.94 -7.14
CA LEU A 339 11.32 10.31 -7.63
C LEU A 339 10.00 11.02 -7.97
N ALA A 340 9.04 10.29 -8.56
CA ALA A 340 7.72 10.80 -8.86
C ALA A 340 6.94 11.19 -7.61
N LYS A 341 7.00 10.38 -6.54
CA LYS A 341 6.39 10.68 -5.25
C LYS A 341 6.97 11.95 -4.64
N ASP A 342 8.27 12.13 -4.69
CA ASP A 342 8.95 13.33 -4.18
C ASP A 342 8.45 14.58 -4.93
N LYS A 343 8.41 14.53 -6.27
CA LYS A 343 7.87 15.62 -7.10
C LYS A 343 6.39 15.92 -6.79
N ILE A 344 5.54 14.90 -6.69
CA ILE A 344 4.13 15.07 -6.33
C ILE A 344 3.99 15.77 -4.98
N ASN A 345 4.81 15.40 -3.99
CA ASN A 345 4.79 16.04 -2.68
C ASN A 345 5.14 17.52 -2.76
N ASP A 346 6.16 17.89 -3.53
CA ASP A 346 6.56 19.28 -3.71
C ASP A 346 5.49 20.06 -4.49
N TRP A 347 4.97 19.52 -5.58
CA TRP A 347 3.88 20.16 -6.34
C TRP A 347 2.60 20.36 -5.52
N ASN A 348 2.28 19.43 -4.61
CA ASN A 348 1.16 19.60 -3.69
C ASN A 348 1.41 20.77 -2.70
N LYS A 349 2.64 20.96 -2.21
CA LYS A 349 2.99 22.13 -1.40
C LYS A 349 2.80 23.44 -2.18
N TYR A 350 3.23 23.46 -3.47
CA TYR A 350 3.05 24.66 -4.31
C TYR A 350 1.57 24.92 -4.61
N ARG A 351 0.80 23.88 -4.93
CA ARG A 351 -0.65 24.01 -5.15
C ARG A 351 -1.41 24.50 -3.93
N ALA A 352 -0.93 24.20 -2.73
CA ALA A 352 -1.56 24.65 -1.48
C ALA A 352 -1.55 26.18 -1.28
N PHE A 353 -0.73 26.94 -2.03
CA PHE A 353 -0.79 28.40 -2.03
C PHE A 353 -2.09 28.96 -2.68
N GLY A 354 -2.82 28.15 -3.44
CA GLY A 354 -4.12 28.50 -4.01
C GLY A 354 -4.04 29.04 -5.44
N THR A 355 -5.21 29.46 -5.94
CA THR A 355 -5.41 29.92 -7.34
C THR A 355 -4.81 31.29 -7.64
N ASP A 356 -4.49 32.07 -6.62
CA ASP A 356 -3.87 33.40 -6.79
C ASP A 356 -2.40 33.31 -7.20
N TYR A 357 -1.83 32.09 -7.18
CA TYR A 357 -0.46 31.83 -7.61
C TYR A 357 -0.42 31.21 -9.01
N PRO A 358 0.61 31.55 -9.82
CA PRO A 358 0.72 31.05 -11.19
C PRO A 358 1.04 29.56 -11.23
N GLY A 359 0.57 28.87 -12.28
CA GLY A 359 0.90 27.48 -12.54
C GLY A 359 0.01 26.44 -11.86
N SER A 360 -1.04 26.81 -11.13
CA SER A 360 -1.94 25.87 -10.44
C SER A 360 -2.53 24.80 -11.38
N ASN A 361 -2.89 25.17 -12.61
CA ASN A 361 -3.41 24.24 -13.61
C ASN A 361 -2.34 23.24 -14.08
N VAL A 362 -1.12 23.71 -14.32
CA VAL A 362 0.03 22.87 -14.74
C VAL A 362 0.38 21.88 -13.64
N LEU A 363 0.45 22.33 -12.38
CA LEU A 363 0.67 21.48 -11.22
C LEU A 363 -0.42 20.41 -11.10
N THR A 364 -1.69 20.78 -11.32
CA THR A 364 -2.81 19.84 -11.23
C THR A 364 -2.71 18.75 -12.30
N LYS A 365 -2.35 19.11 -13.53
CA LYS A 365 -2.14 18.14 -14.62
C LYS A 365 -0.96 17.21 -14.32
N ALA A 366 0.19 17.77 -13.92
CA ALA A 366 1.38 17.00 -13.57
C ALA A 366 1.11 16.02 -12.43
N ILE A 367 0.50 16.48 -11.33
CA ILE A 367 0.12 15.63 -10.20
C ILE A 367 -0.81 14.50 -10.66
N LYS A 368 -1.80 14.78 -11.50
CA LYS A 368 -2.74 13.78 -11.98
C LYS A 368 -2.03 12.67 -12.77
N VAL A 369 -1.21 13.01 -13.75
CA VAL A 369 -0.51 12.03 -14.59
C VAL A 369 0.47 11.21 -13.76
N PHE A 370 1.32 11.87 -12.96
CA PHE A 370 2.29 11.16 -12.12
C PHE A 370 1.63 10.30 -11.05
N SER A 371 0.49 10.73 -10.48
CA SER A 371 -0.28 9.91 -9.54
C SER A 371 -0.85 8.66 -10.22
N SER A 372 -1.30 8.77 -11.46
CA SER A 372 -1.73 7.62 -12.25
C SER A 372 -0.58 6.66 -12.50
N ILE A 373 0.61 7.15 -12.88
CA ILE A 373 1.81 6.34 -13.11
C ILE A 373 2.19 5.55 -11.84
N ILE A 374 2.28 6.21 -10.69
CA ILE A 374 2.69 5.54 -9.44
C ILE A 374 1.63 4.62 -8.84
N SER A 375 0.39 4.68 -9.32
CA SER A 375 -0.68 3.75 -8.91
C SER A 375 -0.59 2.39 -9.61
N ILE A 376 0.14 2.31 -10.73
CA ILE A 376 0.32 1.09 -11.50
C ILE A 376 1.27 0.16 -10.74
N LYS A 377 0.85 -1.06 -10.52
CA LYS A 377 1.63 -2.08 -9.78
C LYS A 377 2.34 -3.06 -10.72
N ASP A 378 1.80 -3.29 -11.91
CA ASP A 378 2.43 -4.12 -12.92
C ASP A 378 3.52 -3.33 -13.65
N ILE A 379 4.72 -3.92 -13.72
CA ILE A 379 5.88 -3.24 -14.28
C ILE A 379 5.75 -3.05 -15.80
N ASN A 380 5.24 -4.05 -16.52
CA ASN A 380 5.05 -3.92 -17.97
C ASN A 380 4.00 -2.85 -18.29
N GLU A 381 2.90 -2.83 -17.54
CA GLU A 381 1.87 -1.80 -17.65
C GLU A 381 2.44 -0.40 -17.34
N PHE A 382 3.33 -0.28 -16.35
CA PHE A 382 4.01 0.97 -16.03
C PHE A 382 4.78 1.51 -17.23
N PHE A 383 5.65 0.69 -17.85
CA PHE A 383 6.43 1.12 -19.01
C PHE A 383 5.55 1.48 -20.21
N GLN A 384 4.50 0.70 -20.48
CA GLN A 384 3.55 0.98 -21.53
C GLN A 384 2.74 2.26 -21.26
N TYR A 385 2.39 2.52 -20.01
CA TYR A 385 1.66 3.71 -19.63
C TYR A 385 2.53 4.97 -19.80
N VAL A 386 3.78 4.94 -19.34
CA VAL A 386 4.72 6.06 -19.51
C VAL A 386 4.96 6.35 -21.01
N ASP A 387 5.15 5.31 -21.83
CA ASP A 387 5.31 5.47 -23.28
C ASP A 387 4.05 6.08 -23.94
N ARG A 388 2.86 5.66 -23.53
CA ARG A 388 1.60 6.22 -24.03
C ARG A 388 1.40 7.67 -23.63
N GLU A 389 1.80 8.03 -22.42
CA GLU A 389 1.68 9.39 -21.88
C GLU A 389 2.90 10.29 -22.19
N LEU A 390 3.89 9.78 -22.93
CA LEU A 390 5.16 10.48 -23.17
C LEU A 390 4.94 11.89 -23.71
N ASP A 391 4.19 12.03 -24.80
CA ASP A 391 3.92 13.33 -25.42
C ASP A 391 3.24 14.29 -24.45
N ASN A 392 2.25 13.80 -23.67
CA ASN A 392 1.56 14.59 -22.66
C ASN A 392 2.50 15.04 -21.52
N LEU A 393 3.42 14.16 -21.09
CA LEU A 393 4.43 14.49 -20.08
C LEU A 393 5.42 15.54 -20.61
N LEU A 394 5.87 15.42 -21.86
CA LEU A 394 6.75 16.39 -22.50
C LEU A 394 6.04 17.73 -22.69
N ASP A 395 4.78 17.73 -23.11
CA ASP A 395 3.98 18.95 -23.25
C ASP A 395 3.82 19.68 -21.91
N ILE A 396 3.54 18.96 -20.81
CA ILE A 396 3.45 19.56 -19.47
C ILE A 396 4.78 20.19 -19.08
N TYR A 397 5.90 19.55 -19.38
CA TYR A 397 7.23 20.04 -19.04
C TYR A 397 7.62 21.23 -19.90
N GLU A 398 7.58 21.09 -21.23
CA GLU A 398 8.12 22.06 -22.18
C GLU A 398 7.09 23.14 -22.56
N GLN A 399 5.89 22.71 -23.03
CA GLN A 399 4.90 23.62 -23.57
C GLN A 399 4.09 24.35 -22.49
N GLU A 400 3.73 23.68 -21.41
CA GLU A 400 3.00 24.31 -20.31
C GLU A 400 3.94 24.98 -19.29
N GLY A 401 5.24 24.70 -19.34
CA GLY A 401 6.28 25.41 -18.60
C GLY A 401 6.33 25.03 -17.11
N LEU A 402 6.21 23.76 -16.80
CA LEU A 402 6.36 23.26 -15.43
C LEU A 402 7.67 23.67 -14.76
N PRO A 403 8.85 23.69 -15.45
CA PRO A 403 10.10 24.19 -14.87
C PRO A 403 10.03 25.65 -14.41
N ASP A 404 9.30 26.49 -15.13
CA ASP A 404 9.09 27.89 -14.74
C ASP A 404 8.29 27.99 -13.44
N VAL A 405 7.27 27.13 -13.29
CA VAL A 405 6.46 27.01 -12.06
C VAL A 405 7.33 26.55 -10.89
N GLU A 406 8.12 25.51 -11.08
CA GLU A 406 9.04 24.99 -10.05
C GLU A 406 10.07 26.06 -9.64
N SER A 407 10.64 26.76 -10.63
CA SER A 407 11.62 27.84 -10.40
C SER A 407 10.99 29.03 -9.64
N PHE A 408 9.74 29.34 -9.91
CA PHE A 408 9.02 30.37 -9.19
C PHE A 408 8.88 30.06 -7.70
N PHE A 409 8.57 28.82 -7.34
CA PHE A 409 8.39 28.43 -5.94
C PHE A 409 9.71 28.14 -5.21
N ASN A 410 10.69 27.51 -5.87
CA ASN A 410 11.95 27.06 -5.27
C ASN A 410 13.13 27.95 -5.61
N GLY A 411 13.02 28.79 -6.62
CA GLY A 411 14.14 29.56 -7.14
C GLY A 411 14.60 30.65 -6.19
N ASN A 412 15.92 30.84 -6.06
CA ASN A 412 16.53 32.00 -5.37
C ASN A 412 16.43 33.29 -6.20
N ASN A 413 15.56 33.32 -7.21
CA ASN A 413 15.37 34.45 -8.12
C ASN A 413 14.47 35.56 -7.54
N GLY A 414 13.89 35.36 -6.37
CA GLY A 414 13.02 36.34 -5.68
C GLY A 414 11.64 36.56 -6.33
N GLN A 415 11.28 35.81 -7.37
CA GLN A 415 10.01 35.98 -8.07
C GLN A 415 8.80 35.82 -7.15
N LYS A 416 8.81 34.80 -6.30
CA LYS A 416 7.74 34.57 -5.33
C LYS A 416 7.57 35.76 -4.38
N ALA A 417 8.65 36.30 -3.87
CA ALA A 417 8.59 37.47 -2.96
C ALA A 417 7.98 38.72 -3.64
N ILE A 418 8.33 38.95 -4.93
CA ILE A 418 7.73 40.03 -5.72
C ILE A 418 6.22 39.79 -5.90
N TRP A 419 5.83 38.55 -6.16
CA TRP A 419 4.43 38.15 -6.30
C TRP A 419 3.64 38.31 -5.00
N ASP A 420 4.19 37.82 -3.89
CA ASP A 420 3.58 37.92 -2.55
C ASP A 420 3.33 39.40 -2.19
N ARG A 421 4.31 40.29 -2.45
CA ARG A 421 4.15 41.72 -2.26
C ARG A 421 3.06 42.29 -3.14
N SER A 422 2.99 41.86 -4.39
CA SER A 422 1.95 42.28 -5.32
C SER A 422 0.56 41.85 -4.85
N LEU A 423 0.41 40.61 -4.33
CA LEU A 423 -0.84 40.12 -3.74
C LEU A 423 -1.27 41.01 -2.56
N LYS A 424 -0.33 41.29 -1.64
CA LYS A 424 -0.59 42.13 -0.46
C LYS A 424 -1.09 43.51 -0.87
N LEU A 425 -0.36 44.19 -1.75
CA LEU A 425 -0.70 45.53 -2.19
C LEU A 425 -2.04 45.63 -2.95
N THR A 426 -2.33 44.63 -3.81
CA THR A 426 -3.62 44.59 -4.51
C THR A 426 -4.79 44.30 -3.58
N HIS A 427 -4.57 43.50 -2.52
CA HIS A 427 -5.57 43.27 -1.48
C HIS A 427 -5.81 44.53 -0.64
N GLU A 428 -4.75 45.26 -0.27
CA GLU A 428 -4.85 46.56 0.43
C GLU A 428 -5.59 47.57 -0.41
N TYR A 429 -5.29 47.67 -1.72
CA TYR A 429 -6.07 48.52 -2.64
C TYR A 429 -7.55 48.16 -2.66
N ALA A 430 -7.88 46.87 -2.82
CA ALA A 430 -9.27 46.40 -2.87
C ALA A 430 -10.05 46.75 -1.59
N ASN A 431 -9.42 46.58 -0.43
CA ASN A 431 -10.03 46.92 0.87
C ASN A 431 -10.26 48.42 1.07
N ASN A 432 -9.48 49.26 0.41
CA ASN A 432 -9.57 50.72 0.52
C ASN A 432 -10.20 51.39 -0.73
N ALA A 433 -10.74 50.60 -1.66
CA ALA A 433 -11.20 51.07 -2.98
C ALA A 433 -12.21 52.21 -2.91
N VAL A 434 -13.06 52.26 -1.88
CA VAL A 434 -14.07 53.31 -1.69
C VAL A 434 -13.43 54.71 -1.53
N TYR A 435 -12.27 54.78 -0.86
CA TYR A 435 -11.55 56.03 -0.59
C TYR A 435 -10.54 56.39 -1.70
N LEU A 436 -10.27 55.45 -2.61
CA LEU A 436 -9.40 55.62 -3.76
C LEU A 436 -10.19 55.97 -5.06
N GLN A 437 -11.52 56.06 -4.97
CA GLN A 437 -12.37 56.45 -6.11
C GLN A 437 -12.00 57.85 -6.57
N GLY A 438 -11.48 57.96 -7.80
CA GLY A 438 -11.06 59.24 -8.40
C GLY A 438 -9.55 59.44 -8.50
N ASP A 439 -8.75 58.60 -7.85
CA ASP A 439 -7.29 58.57 -8.03
C ASP A 439 -6.93 57.74 -9.26
N GLN A 440 -6.85 58.39 -10.43
CA GLN A 440 -6.57 57.72 -11.70
C GLN A 440 -5.18 57.10 -11.77
N GLU A 441 -4.20 57.69 -11.09
CA GLU A 441 -2.82 57.16 -11.11
C GLU A 441 -2.75 55.83 -10.35
N ILE A 442 -3.29 55.75 -9.13
CA ILE A 442 -3.34 54.52 -8.35
C ILE A 442 -4.12 53.43 -9.06
N ALA A 443 -5.28 53.78 -9.65
CA ALA A 443 -6.12 52.86 -10.41
C ALA A 443 -5.40 52.31 -11.65
N MET A 444 -4.63 53.11 -12.37
CA MET A 444 -3.84 52.66 -13.54
C MET A 444 -2.73 51.71 -13.13
N ILE A 445 -2.00 51.98 -12.06
CA ILE A 445 -0.95 51.10 -11.56
C ILE A 445 -1.55 49.76 -11.10
N TYR A 446 -2.66 49.79 -10.39
CA TYR A 446 -3.39 48.60 -9.95
C TYR A 446 -3.80 47.71 -11.13
N GLU A 447 -4.40 48.28 -12.18
CA GLU A 447 -4.82 47.53 -13.35
C GLU A 447 -3.61 46.95 -14.14
N GLN A 448 -2.48 47.65 -14.19
CA GLN A 448 -1.25 47.13 -14.79
C GLN A 448 -0.73 45.93 -14.00
N ILE A 449 -0.70 45.99 -12.67
CA ILE A 449 -0.31 44.85 -11.81
C ILE A 449 -1.24 43.68 -12.04
N LYS A 450 -2.54 43.91 -12.04
CA LYS A 450 -3.56 42.87 -12.26
C LYS A 450 -3.43 42.24 -13.64
N SER A 451 -3.19 43.03 -14.70
CA SER A 451 -2.96 42.53 -16.05
C SER A 451 -1.72 41.61 -16.14
N LEU A 452 -0.61 41.99 -15.50
CA LEU A 452 0.60 41.16 -15.46
C LEU A 452 0.38 39.86 -14.70
N ARG A 453 -0.36 39.89 -13.60
CA ARG A 453 -0.67 38.71 -12.79
C ARG A 453 -1.65 37.75 -13.46
N ASN A 454 -2.60 38.26 -14.23
CA ASN A 454 -3.60 37.46 -14.94
C ASN A 454 -3.04 36.79 -16.21
N ASN A 455 -1.77 37.02 -16.55
CA ASN A 455 -1.12 36.32 -17.66
C ASN A 455 -1.02 34.83 -17.35
N ILE A 456 -1.32 34.00 -18.34
CA ILE A 456 -1.23 32.53 -18.23
C ILE A 456 0.19 32.07 -17.88
N ARG A 457 1.21 32.77 -18.40
CA ARG A 457 2.64 32.49 -18.14
C ARG A 457 3.35 33.78 -17.73
N PRO A 458 3.21 34.21 -16.47
CA PRO A 458 3.73 35.51 -16.03
C PRO A 458 5.23 35.52 -15.75
N PHE A 459 5.90 34.36 -15.68
CA PHE A 459 7.23 34.15 -15.10
C PHE A 459 8.29 35.13 -15.66
N ASN A 460 8.35 35.32 -16.97
CA ASN A 460 9.30 36.25 -17.61
C ASN A 460 9.00 37.74 -17.30
N ASN A 461 7.77 38.04 -16.91
CA ASN A 461 7.29 39.39 -16.66
C ASN A 461 7.15 39.77 -15.18
N ILE A 462 7.36 38.79 -14.26
CA ILE A 462 7.26 39.03 -12.80
C ILE A 462 8.23 40.14 -12.35
N LYS A 463 9.39 40.26 -12.96
CA LYS A 463 10.35 41.36 -12.71
C LYS A 463 9.73 42.74 -12.88
N ASN A 464 8.74 42.89 -13.81
CA ASN A 464 8.07 44.15 -14.10
C ASN A 464 7.05 44.51 -13.00
N LEU A 465 6.64 43.57 -12.16
CA LEU A 465 5.79 43.86 -10.99
C LEU A 465 6.55 44.65 -9.92
N LYS A 466 7.87 44.49 -9.81
CA LYS A 466 8.66 45.13 -8.76
C LYS A 466 8.53 46.65 -8.79
N PRO A 467 8.81 47.37 -9.92
CA PRO A 467 8.67 48.83 -9.98
C PRO A 467 7.21 49.27 -9.81
N LEU A 468 6.24 48.51 -10.30
CA LEU A 468 4.82 48.82 -10.11
C LEU A 468 4.40 48.65 -8.63
N ASN A 469 4.87 47.64 -7.95
CA ASN A 469 4.66 47.46 -6.52
C ASN A 469 5.25 48.64 -5.73
N ASP A 470 6.48 49.07 -6.07
CA ASP A 470 7.13 50.19 -5.42
C ASP A 470 6.34 51.50 -5.62
N GLN A 471 5.86 51.76 -6.83
CA GLN A 471 5.01 52.91 -7.16
C GLN A 471 3.66 52.88 -6.44
N LEU A 472 3.00 51.72 -6.41
CA LEU A 472 1.71 51.56 -5.72
C LEU A 472 1.85 51.80 -4.21
N ASP A 473 2.87 51.25 -3.59
CA ASP A 473 3.17 51.37 -2.16
C ASP A 473 3.48 52.83 -1.77
N GLU A 474 4.30 53.52 -2.58
CA GLU A 474 4.63 54.93 -2.40
C GLU A 474 3.37 55.83 -2.50
N LYS A 475 2.58 55.64 -3.56
CA LYS A 475 1.35 56.39 -3.78
C LYS A 475 0.32 56.14 -2.68
N PHE A 476 0.17 54.88 -2.26
CA PHE A 476 -0.73 54.49 -1.19
C PHE A 476 -0.30 55.09 0.16
N SER A 477 0.98 55.08 0.47
CA SER A 477 1.56 55.68 1.69
C SER A 477 1.37 57.18 1.70
N THR A 478 1.58 57.83 0.55
CA THR A 478 1.34 59.30 0.41
C THR A 478 -0.13 59.62 0.67
N ARG A 479 -1.03 58.89 0.02
CA ARG A 479 -2.49 59.08 0.17
C ARG A 479 -2.96 58.83 1.60
N LEU A 480 -2.44 57.76 2.25
CA LEU A 480 -2.75 57.47 3.64
C LEU A 480 -2.33 58.64 4.57
N THR A 481 -1.15 59.21 4.35
CA THR A 481 -0.66 60.35 5.14
C THR A 481 -1.50 61.61 4.91
N GLU A 482 -1.93 61.85 3.66
CA GLU A 482 -2.82 62.98 3.34
C GLU A 482 -4.17 62.83 4.05
N ASP A 483 -4.81 61.66 3.94
CA ASP A 483 -6.09 61.37 4.60
C ASP A 483 -5.99 61.39 6.11
N GLN A 484 -4.89 60.86 6.71
CA GLN A 484 -4.62 61.00 8.17
C GLN A 484 -4.62 62.48 8.57
N ASN A 485 -3.88 63.33 7.86
CA ASN A 485 -3.78 64.74 8.16
C ASN A 485 -5.13 65.45 8.01
N GLN A 486 -5.92 65.09 6.97
CA GLN A 486 -7.24 65.65 6.74
C GLN A 486 -8.23 65.23 7.84
N VAL A 487 -8.33 63.96 8.15
CA VAL A 487 -9.25 63.42 9.18
C VAL A 487 -8.87 63.94 10.58
N VAL A 488 -7.59 64.09 10.90
CA VAL A 488 -7.13 64.66 12.16
C VAL A 488 -7.61 66.13 12.28
N LYS A 489 -7.55 66.92 11.20
CA LYS A 489 -8.11 68.30 11.18
C LYS A 489 -9.63 68.27 11.37
N GLU A 490 -10.33 67.35 10.74
CA GLU A 490 -11.79 67.20 10.91
C GLU A 490 -12.14 66.83 12.36
N ILE A 491 -11.43 65.89 12.98
CA ILE A 491 -11.60 65.49 14.39
C ILE A 491 -11.38 66.71 15.31
N GLU A 492 -10.34 67.49 15.05
CA GLU A 492 -10.08 68.71 15.84
C GLU A 492 -11.19 69.74 15.66
N SER A 493 -11.76 69.87 14.43
CA SER A 493 -12.91 70.74 14.21
C SER A 493 -14.15 70.26 14.98
N TYR A 494 -14.40 68.95 15.05
CA TYR A 494 -15.49 68.38 15.86
C TYR A 494 -15.28 68.66 17.35
N ARG A 495 -14.03 68.53 17.83
CA ARG A 495 -13.65 68.90 19.21
C ARG A 495 -13.98 70.35 19.52
N LEU A 496 -13.53 71.27 18.68
CA LEU A 496 -13.75 72.73 18.88
C LEU A 496 -15.23 73.07 18.76
N SER A 497 -15.94 72.51 17.79
CA SER A 497 -17.38 72.73 17.63
C SER A 497 -18.20 72.26 18.82
N GLY A 498 -17.88 71.05 19.37
CA GLY A 498 -18.56 70.54 20.57
C GLY A 498 -18.31 71.43 21.81
N LEU A 499 -17.07 71.93 21.97
CA LEU A 499 -16.74 72.86 23.04
C LEU A 499 -17.45 74.20 22.90
N SER A 500 -17.50 74.81 21.71
CA SER A 500 -18.25 76.02 21.43
C SER A 500 -19.75 75.87 21.72
N TYR A 501 -20.33 74.73 21.35
CA TYR A 501 -21.72 74.41 21.65
C TYR A 501 -22.02 74.32 23.14
N LEU A 502 -21.08 73.78 23.91
CA LEU A 502 -21.17 73.79 25.38
C LEU A 502 -21.10 75.19 25.97
N GLU A 503 -20.17 76.02 25.48
CA GLU A 503 -19.99 77.39 25.94
C GLU A 503 -21.24 78.23 25.69
N GLU A 504 -21.84 78.09 24.48
CA GLU A 504 -23.08 78.76 24.12
C GLU A 504 -24.28 78.30 24.97
N SER A 505 -24.29 77.08 25.45
CA SER A 505 -25.36 76.54 26.31
C SER A 505 -25.38 77.07 27.72
N GLY A 506 -24.25 77.65 28.18
CA GLY A 506 -24.07 78.15 29.54
C GLY A 506 -24.05 77.07 30.66
N LEU A 507 -23.90 75.81 30.30
CA LEU A 507 -23.81 74.69 31.23
C LEU A 507 -22.38 74.49 31.72
N ILE A 508 -22.24 73.94 32.91
CA ILE A 508 -20.91 73.59 33.48
C ILE A 508 -20.46 72.19 33.04
N ASP A 509 -19.18 71.98 32.99
CA ASP A 509 -18.50 70.79 32.46
C ASP A 509 -19.02 69.44 33.05
N GLU A 510 -19.27 69.41 34.37
CA GLU A 510 -19.75 68.22 35.08
C GLU A 510 -21.18 67.82 34.70
N GLN A 511 -22.05 68.77 34.32
CA GLN A 511 -23.45 68.52 33.95
C GLN A 511 -23.58 67.68 32.67
N VAL A 512 -22.59 67.78 31.77
CA VAL A 512 -22.62 67.17 30.43
C VAL A 512 -21.51 66.15 30.17
N ASN A 513 -20.67 65.86 31.22
CA ASN A 513 -19.55 64.95 31.13
C ASN A 513 -18.56 65.29 30.00
N LYS A 514 -18.10 66.55 29.98
CA LYS A 514 -17.11 67.07 29.01
C LYS A 514 -15.86 66.20 28.93
N PHE A 515 -15.40 65.65 30.05
CA PHE A 515 -14.21 64.78 30.14
C PHE A 515 -14.37 63.53 29.25
N GLU A 516 -15.52 62.86 29.28
CA GLU A 516 -15.80 61.67 28.44
C GLU A 516 -15.78 62.03 26.96
N PHE A 517 -16.36 63.20 26.58
CA PHE A 517 -16.34 63.68 25.20
C PHE A 517 -14.91 63.89 24.70
N LEU A 518 -14.10 64.65 25.47
CA LEU A 518 -12.72 64.94 25.13
C LEU A 518 -11.89 63.64 25.04
N GLN A 519 -12.05 62.72 25.97
CA GLN A 519 -11.37 61.41 25.94
C GLN A 519 -11.71 60.62 24.67
N LYS A 520 -12.96 60.57 24.26
CA LYS A 520 -13.39 59.88 23.04
C LYS A 520 -12.79 60.51 21.79
N VAL A 521 -12.82 61.83 21.68
CA VAL A 521 -12.28 62.57 20.55
C VAL A 521 -10.77 62.47 20.48
N ASP A 522 -10.06 62.60 21.62
CA ASP A 522 -8.62 62.48 21.66
C ASP A 522 -8.15 61.05 21.37
N SER A 523 -8.91 60.05 21.83
CA SER A 523 -8.66 58.65 21.48
C SER A 523 -8.85 58.39 19.99
N ALA A 524 -9.90 58.91 19.38
CA ALA A 524 -10.14 58.78 17.92
C ALA A 524 -9.06 59.50 17.10
N LYS A 525 -8.60 60.69 17.56
CA LYS A 525 -7.49 61.43 16.95
C LYS A 525 -6.20 60.62 16.92
N GLN A 526 -5.81 60.05 18.08
CA GLN A 526 -4.62 59.21 18.15
C GLN A 526 -4.75 57.96 17.29
N ALA A 527 -5.88 57.26 17.35
CA ALA A 527 -6.14 56.09 16.51
C ALA A 527 -6.12 56.41 15.02
N ALA A 528 -6.56 57.59 14.58
CA ALA A 528 -6.47 58.02 13.17
C ALA A 528 -5.01 58.28 12.74
N ILE A 529 -4.16 58.79 13.62
CA ILE A 529 -2.72 58.99 13.39
C ILE A 529 -2.01 57.62 13.24
N ASP A 530 -2.36 56.67 14.06
CA ASP A 530 -1.74 55.36 14.13
C ASP A 530 -2.36 54.36 13.10
N ALA A 531 -3.38 54.76 12.40
CA ALA A 531 -4.11 53.89 11.48
C ALA A 531 -3.28 53.51 10.24
N GLY A 532 -3.16 52.22 9.95
CA GLY A 532 -2.41 51.66 8.83
C GLY A 532 -3.24 51.50 7.53
N SER A 533 -4.51 51.96 7.50
CA SER A 533 -5.38 51.86 6.30
C SER A 533 -6.34 53.05 6.22
N LEU A 534 -6.75 53.43 4.99
CA LEU A 534 -7.72 54.51 4.75
C LEU A 534 -9.05 54.21 5.45
N ASN A 535 -9.52 52.99 5.38
CA ASN A 535 -10.74 52.57 6.10
C ASN A 535 -10.66 52.85 7.59
N SER A 536 -9.54 52.54 8.22
CA SER A 536 -9.33 52.79 9.67
C SER A 536 -9.28 54.29 9.96
N VAL A 537 -8.59 55.08 9.12
CA VAL A 537 -8.51 56.54 9.27
C VAL A 537 -9.91 57.17 9.27
N HIS A 538 -10.71 56.87 8.23
CA HIS A 538 -12.05 57.44 8.12
C HIS A 538 -13.03 56.92 9.16
N ALA A 539 -12.89 55.67 9.62
CA ALA A 539 -13.69 55.10 10.70
C ALA A 539 -13.48 55.88 12.03
N GLU A 540 -12.26 56.31 12.31
CA GLU A 540 -11.98 57.15 13.50
C GLU A 540 -12.53 58.58 13.33
N GLY A 541 -12.54 59.14 12.11
CA GLY A 541 -13.23 60.40 11.82
C GLY A 541 -14.73 60.32 12.11
N GLU A 542 -15.43 59.29 11.62
CA GLU A 542 -16.85 59.08 11.93
C GLU A 542 -17.09 58.78 13.42
N ARG A 543 -16.19 58.10 14.11
CA ARG A 543 -16.28 57.87 15.54
C ARG A 543 -16.22 59.18 16.34
N ALA A 544 -15.33 60.10 15.97
CA ALA A 544 -15.24 61.41 16.57
C ALA A 544 -16.49 62.28 16.30
N LYS A 545 -17.03 62.20 15.08
CA LYS A 545 -18.25 62.88 14.70
C LYS A 545 -19.46 62.39 15.50
N ILE A 546 -19.61 61.07 15.67
CA ILE A 546 -20.64 60.48 16.55
C ILE A 546 -20.46 60.91 17.99
N ALA A 547 -19.22 60.98 18.48
CA ALA A 547 -18.93 61.44 19.85
C ALA A 547 -19.39 62.92 20.04
N LYS A 548 -19.15 63.75 19.02
CA LYS A 548 -19.64 65.13 19.00
C LYS A 548 -21.16 65.20 19.02
N GLN A 549 -21.85 64.49 18.14
CA GLN A 549 -23.31 64.46 18.10
C GLN A 549 -23.93 64.03 19.42
N ASN A 550 -23.43 62.94 19.99
CA ASN A 550 -23.90 62.45 21.29
C ASN A 550 -23.66 63.46 22.42
N PHE A 551 -22.59 64.23 22.35
CA PHE A 551 -22.29 65.28 23.31
C PHE A 551 -23.25 66.48 23.16
N GLU A 552 -23.54 66.93 21.93
CA GLU A 552 -24.51 67.97 21.65
C GLU A 552 -25.95 67.57 22.05
N ASP A 553 -26.36 66.32 21.76
CA ASP A 553 -27.65 65.78 22.19
C ASP A 553 -27.80 65.74 23.71
N ARG A 554 -26.70 65.45 24.43
CA ARG A 554 -26.66 65.46 25.89
C ARG A 554 -26.82 66.90 26.41
N ILE A 555 -26.13 67.89 25.83
CA ILE A 555 -26.29 69.30 26.15
C ILE A 555 -27.74 69.74 25.97
N ASP A 556 -28.35 69.43 24.84
CA ASP A 556 -29.74 69.75 24.56
C ASP A 556 -30.70 69.14 25.58
N THR A 557 -30.47 67.91 25.97
CA THR A 557 -31.29 67.20 26.98
C THR A 557 -31.24 67.92 28.31
N VAL A 558 -30.05 68.33 28.74
CA VAL A 558 -29.86 69.04 30.04
C VAL A 558 -30.48 70.46 29.94
N VAL A 559 -30.30 71.15 28.84
CA VAL A 559 -30.94 72.49 28.59
C VAL A 559 -32.45 72.36 28.69
N ARG A 560 -33.06 71.41 28.02
CA ARG A 560 -34.52 71.18 28.07
C ARG A 560 -35.01 70.84 29.48
N ALA A 561 -34.26 70.00 30.21
CA ALA A 561 -34.59 69.68 31.60
C ALA A 561 -34.51 70.91 32.52
N THR A 562 -33.49 71.78 32.33
CA THR A 562 -33.30 73.01 33.10
C THR A 562 -34.38 74.03 32.83
N VAL A 563 -34.83 74.18 31.53
CA VAL A 563 -35.96 75.06 31.15
C VAL A 563 -37.29 74.55 31.70
N ALA A 564 -37.48 73.21 31.70
CA ALA A 564 -38.68 72.58 32.27
C ALA A 564 -38.73 72.81 33.81
N THR A 565 -37.59 72.72 34.50
CA THR A 565 -37.50 72.97 35.94
C THR A 565 -37.74 74.45 36.28
N LYS A 566 -37.23 75.39 35.49
CA LYS A 566 -37.53 76.82 35.65
C LYS A 566 -39.04 77.11 35.43
N LYS A 567 -39.69 76.54 34.44
CA LYS A 567 -41.13 76.63 34.25
C LYS A 567 -41.93 76.08 35.44
N VAL A 568 -41.46 75.01 36.07
CA VAL A 568 -42.13 74.46 37.26
C VAL A 568 -41.96 75.39 38.47
N VAL A 569 -40.77 76.05 38.62
CA VAL A 569 -40.52 76.99 39.71
C VAL A 569 -41.31 78.31 39.53
N ASP A 570 -41.52 78.81 38.32
CA ASP A 570 -42.37 79.98 38.07
C ASP A 570 -43.89 79.72 38.21
N MET A 571 -44.33 78.43 38.11
CA MET A 571 -45.73 78.02 38.30
C MET A 571 -46.09 77.68 39.75
N THR A 572 -45.13 77.65 40.70
CA THR A 572 -45.39 77.35 42.12
C THR A 572 -45.71 78.57 43.01
N ASN A 573 -45.90 79.80 42.39
CA ASN A 573 -46.23 81.01 43.13
C ASN A 573 -47.68 81.50 42.96
N GLU A 574 -48.63 80.73 42.44
CA GLU A 574 -50.06 81.03 42.54
C GLU A 574 -50.89 79.74 42.78
N ASP A 575 -51.50 79.75 43.93
CA ASP A 575 -52.71 79.05 44.44
C ASP A 575 -53.26 77.77 43.80
N GLN A 576 -53.27 76.75 44.65
CA GLN A 576 -54.25 75.68 44.89
C GLN A 576 -54.63 74.61 43.82
N PRO A 577 -54.96 73.38 44.25
CA PRO A 577 -54.75 72.17 43.48
C PRO A 577 -55.99 71.72 42.66
N LYS A 578 -55.82 71.50 41.39
CA LYS A 578 -56.70 70.57 40.63
C LYS A 578 -55.96 69.34 40.19
N LYS A 579 -56.48 68.18 40.66
CA LYS A 579 -56.09 66.87 40.16
C LYS A 579 -56.18 66.85 38.64
N VAL A 580 -55.01 66.62 38.01
CA VAL A 580 -54.95 66.27 36.59
C VAL A 580 -54.44 64.81 36.56
N VAL A 581 -55.24 63.95 35.98
CA VAL A 581 -54.93 62.58 35.62
C VAL A 581 -53.85 62.65 34.55
N VAL A 582 -52.67 62.08 34.80
CA VAL A 582 -51.59 61.97 33.82
C VAL A 582 -51.71 60.63 33.13
N ASP A 583 -52.00 60.63 31.83
CA ASP A 583 -51.87 59.46 30.94
C ASP A 583 -50.43 58.97 30.93
N PRO A 584 -50.18 57.67 30.89
CA PRO A 584 -48.80 57.16 30.92
C PRO A 584 -48.09 57.44 29.58
N VAL A 585 -46.91 58.04 29.69
CA VAL A 585 -45.94 58.24 28.62
C VAL A 585 -45.59 56.87 28.02
N PRO A 586 -45.58 56.68 26.70
CA PRO A 586 -45.20 55.44 26.08
C PRO A 586 -43.70 55.14 26.38
N THR A 587 -43.44 54.05 27.07
CA THR A 587 -42.12 53.52 27.27
C THR A 587 -41.55 53.10 25.94
N VAL A 588 -40.50 53.76 25.48
CA VAL A 588 -39.69 53.32 24.37
C VAL A 588 -39.06 51.97 24.78
N LYS A 589 -39.53 50.91 24.20
CA LYS A 589 -38.92 49.58 24.34
C LYS A 589 -37.54 49.63 23.71
N THR A 590 -36.52 49.65 24.53
CA THR A 590 -35.13 49.43 24.09
C THR A 590 -35.04 48.01 23.53
N LYS A 591 -34.76 47.89 22.26
CA LYS A 591 -34.52 46.58 21.62
C LYS A 591 -33.32 45.92 22.31
N ILE A 592 -33.55 44.76 22.86
CA ILE A 592 -32.45 43.96 23.49
C ILE A 592 -31.76 43.21 22.35
N GLN A 593 -30.49 43.55 22.11
CA GLN A 593 -29.64 42.88 21.13
C GLN A 593 -28.57 42.04 21.87
N LYS A 594 -28.38 40.77 21.45
CA LYS A 594 -27.32 39.90 21.94
C LYS A 594 -26.39 39.54 20.78
N ARG A 595 -25.09 39.44 21.07
CA ARG A 595 -24.10 38.83 20.16
C ARG A 595 -23.66 37.48 20.72
N ARG A 596 -23.62 36.46 19.88
CA ARG A 596 -23.18 35.10 20.19
C ARG A 596 -22.28 34.57 19.08
N ASN A 597 -21.32 33.70 19.43
CA ASN A 597 -20.62 32.88 18.43
C ASN A 597 -20.96 31.40 18.65
N ALA A 598 -20.60 30.54 17.68
CA ALA A 598 -20.94 29.12 17.70
C ALA A 598 -20.50 28.41 19.02
N LYS A 599 -19.39 28.83 19.63
CA LYS A 599 -18.85 28.25 20.88
C LYS A 599 -19.62 28.65 22.15
N GLN A 600 -20.51 29.63 22.05
CA GLN A 600 -21.29 30.16 23.18
C GLN A 600 -22.73 29.65 23.19
N LEU A 601 -23.12 28.85 22.19
CA LEU A 601 -24.46 28.29 22.08
C LEU A 601 -24.57 27.03 22.96
N ALA A 602 -25.62 26.98 23.78
CA ALA A 602 -25.89 25.81 24.62
C ALA A 602 -26.22 24.59 23.73
N GLY A 603 -25.58 23.46 23.98
CA GLY A 603 -25.82 22.21 23.26
C GLY A 603 -25.05 22.05 21.93
N ILE A 604 -24.22 23.03 21.54
CA ILE A 604 -23.31 22.93 20.39
C ILE A 604 -21.91 22.56 20.91
N GLU A 605 -21.35 21.44 20.45
CA GLU A 605 -20.00 21.02 20.77
C GLU A 605 -18.97 21.88 20.03
N SER A 606 -17.80 22.12 20.65
CA SER A 606 -16.73 22.92 20.06
C SER A 606 -16.07 22.27 18.84
N SER A 607 -16.29 20.97 18.64
CA SER A 607 -15.89 20.19 17.46
C SER A 607 -16.94 19.14 17.13
N TRP A 608 -17.24 18.98 15.86
CA TRP A 608 -18.19 18.00 15.36
C TRP A 608 -17.56 17.14 14.27
N THR A 609 -17.67 15.80 14.39
CA THR A 609 -17.16 14.90 13.35
C THR A 609 -18.31 14.48 12.45
N ILE A 610 -18.30 14.91 11.19
CA ILE A 610 -19.31 14.61 10.17
C ILE A 610 -18.80 13.44 9.32
N LYS A 611 -19.58 12.35 9.27
CA LYS A 611 -19.29 11.15 8.47
C LYS A 611 -20.41 10.82 7.48
N SER A 612 -21.59 11.39 7.65
CA SER A 612 -22.77 11.13 6.83
C SER A 612 -23.64 12.37 6.67
N THR A 613 -24.62 12.33 5.76
CA THR A 613 -25.62 13.37 5.58
C THR A 613 -26.51 13.51 6.83
N ASP A 614 -26.71 12.42 7.56
CA ASP A 614 -27.51 12.43 8.80
C ASP A 614 -26.79 13.22 9.91
N ASP A 615 -25.49 13.12 10.02
CA ASP A 615 -24.69 13.93 10.96
C ASP A 615 -24.83 15.43 10.67
N ILE A 616 -24.94 15.83 9.38
CA ILE A 616 -25.20 17.21 8.98
C ILE A 616 -26.58 17.66 9.46
N ASN A 617 -27.59 16.85 9.24
CA ASN A 617 -28.96 17.15 9.65
C ASN A 617 -29.08 17.29 11.16
N ASP A 618 -28.49 16.39 11.94
CA ASP A 618 -28.45 16.44 13.39
C ASP A 618 -27.72 17.70 13.91
N TYR A 619 -26.64 18.11 13.28
CA TYR A 619 -25.94 19.35 13.63
C TYR A 619 -26.80 20.58 13.36
N LEU A 620 -27.44 20.64 12.20
CA LEU A 620 -28.30 21.77 11.81
C LEU A 620 -29.54 21.86 12.73
N GLU A 621 -30.12 20.74 13.14
CA GLU A 621 -31.25 20.71 14.06
C GLU A 621 -30.88 21.25 15.44
N LYS A 622 -29.73 20.82 16.00
CA LYS A 622 -29.20 21.33 17.27
C LYS A 622 -28.86 22.82 17.19
N LEU A 623 -28.24 23.25 16.10
CA LEU A 623 -27.93 24.68 15.86
C LEU A 623 -29.21 25.51 15.82
N ARG A 624 -30.22 25.04 15.11
CA ARG A 624 -31.55 25.69 15.01
C ARG A 624 -32.21 25.82 16.38
N ALA A 625 -32.22 24.74 17.15
CA ALA A 625 -32.82 24.74 18.48
C ALA A 625 -32.12 25.75 19.43
N SER A 626 -30.78 25.77 19.43
CA SER A 626 -30.00 26.70 20.23
C SER A 626 -30.21 28.17 19.83
N LEU A 627 -30.26 28.47 18.54
CA LEU A 627 -30.54 29.83 18.06
C LEU A 627 -31.98 30.26 18.37
N THR A 628 -32.93 29.34 18.30
CA THR A 628 -34.33 29.63 18.67
C THR A 628 -34.44 29.96 20.16
N ALA A 629 -33.75 29.23 21.03
CA ALA A 629 -33.72 29.49 22.46
C ALA A 629 -33.06 30.86 22.80
N GLU A 630 -32.03 31.29 22.05
CA GLU A 630 -31.41 32.60 22.23
C GLU A 630 -32.31 33.74 21.75
N LEU A 631 -33.24 33.50 20.81
CA LEU A 631 -34.24 34.47 20.37
C LEU A 631 -35.37 34.66 21.40
N GLU A 632 -35.60 33.69 22.29
CA GLU A 632 -36.59 33.86 23.34
C GLU A 632 -36.17 34.98 24.30
N GLY A 633 -36.93 36.09 24.30
CA GLY A 633 -36.68 37.25 25.13
C GLY A 633 -35.69 38.28 24.55
N THR A 634 -35.30 38.14 23.27
CA THR A 634 -34.46 39.10 22.53
C THR A 634 -35.06 39.44 21.18
N ASP A 635 -34.92 40.71 20.76
CA ASP A 635 -35.46 41.18 19.45
C ASP A 635 -34.52 40.82 18.28
N VAL A 636 -33.23 40.74 18.54
CA VAL A 636 -32.21 40.45 17.52
C VAL A 636 -31.03 39.70 18.12
N VAL A 637 -30.61 38.59 17.51
CA VAL A 637 -29.36 37.86 17.83
C VAL A 637 -28.41 38.00 16.66
N HIS A 638 -27.24 38.58 16.88
CA HIS A 638 -26.11 38.57 15.93
C HIS A 638 -25.29 37.33 16.16
N PHE A 639 -25.21 36.46 15.15
CA PHE A 639 -24.53 35.19 15.22
C PHE A 639 -23.27 35.21 14.33
N GLU A 640 -22.13 34.85 14.91
CA GLU A 640 -20.85 34.67 14.22
C GLU A 640 -20.46 33.18 14.23
N LEU A 641 -20.16 32.62 13.04
CA LEU A 641 -19.75 31.23 12.84
C LEU A 641 -18.32 30.97 13.28
#